data_8daf1db1f45dca066be8eba9c63a6b47
#
_entry.id   8daf1db1f45dca066be8eba9c63a6b47
#
_cell.length_a   1.000
_cell.length_b   1.000
_cell.length_c   1.000
_cell.angle_alpha   90.00
_cell.angle_beta   90.00
_cell.angle_gamma   90.00
#
_symmetry.space_group_name_H-M   'P 1'
#
loop_
_entity.id
_entity.type
_entity.pdbx_description
1 polymer ?
#
loop_
_entity_poly.entity_id
_entity_poly.type
_entity_poly.pdbx_seq_one_letter_code
_entity_poly.pdbx_strand_id
1 'polypeptide(L)'
;MRKIFLYLILSVASISFASAQNMDWQYATRFGGDNYASSSGFKILNHPHNLEIDAEGNAYIFGTFGPSGTFYDYPNDEPFQLASWGGHNCGSFVAKFDCNGNVVWHKPIARVVNNDAEAQYMILKNNRLYLQGTVHIDHDNPIYFLDSTVYGTTLEYYYVYHPDSLAFPWFPYKNYTYIMELDLEGNIIDYNIFELEQRDSTNHVASRPLWVTTNASKQLPFAIDNDGNYYMLLMHTYSIYSPENFVLKQNDIPITDTMVSNTYPGYYILKFDSNFNFQYIKPIAECVHAPYWGLTVDFYDMECDSEDNIYLAGHIQVSDTAANPTYPYDVELADDKHIYIHNNTATGIIVKMNIDGDFLWASQTISKGNDIGLSDFRSMILDETSGNIYLAGYAMPKTTFNPNNYTIFGDNDTVINSYNGNGLVSYTYVISCYDTAGNYKWYNCPNARSCSIGEIAKFDNKLFAAVRWSTRLLCGENTYYPSEQHQGNGVDYKGYSICEWTNQGNMTNVRQIYSTAQLYTEPYDTRTNALGEIYTAGRFDNVMAFGEDTIVEHFDTDMFIAKFGLPCQTYIYDTATYCYGEVVQGVTLTASGDYTFTYPEGAQEFDSIVLVHATVLPPLTIGLSDTTVCTAQQFYLDACGEFDSYQWSTGGTGCTEMLQFDNACTQSVTLTVTRGECSASKTISITAQVCDGITEPTATAMSLYPNPASDMVTIFGDGFVSATVIDISGRTLLRTTAMQIDLSGLRPGEYIIKITRITGETEDLKLVKE
;
A
#
# COMPACT_ATOMS: atom_id res chain seq x y z
N MET A 1 31.97 25.72 1.06
CA MET A 1 33.12 25.06 1.70
C MET A 1 32.89 23.57 2.00
N ARG A 2 31.74 22.97 1.70
CA ARG A 2 31.47 21.49 1.82
C ARG A 2 31.75 20.71 0.53
N LYS A 3 31.79 21.33 -0.64
CA LYS A 3 32.03 20.68 -1.95
C LYS A 3 33.52 20.43 -2.29
N ILE A 4 34.48 20.89 -1.49
CA ILE A 4 35.92 20.74 -1.78
C ILE A 4 36.50 19.43 -1.21
N PHE A 5 35.79 18.71 -0.34
CA PHE A 5 36.29 17.44 0.24
C PHE A 5 35.97 16.20 -0.61
N LEU A 6 35.14 16.33 -1.66
CA LEU A 6 34.67 15.19 -2.46
C LEU A 6 35.58 14.86 -3.67
N TYR A 7 36.57 15.69 -3.98
CA TYR A 7 37.41 15.54 -5.20
C TYR A 7 38.81 14.94 -4.99
N LEU A 8 39.14 14.45 -3.80
CA LEU A 8 40.53 14.01 -3.51
C LEU A 8 40.66 12.51 -3.16
N ILE A 9 39.65 11.66 -3.39
CA ILE A 9 39.76 10.22 -3.25
C ILE A 9 39.32 9.52 -4.54
N LEU A 10 40.04 9.79 -5.63
CA LEU A 10 39.92 9.05 -6.88
C LEU A 10 41.29 8.57 -7.32
N SER A 11 41.81 7.55 -6.64
CA SER A 11 42.77 6.61 -7.22
C SER A 11 42.96 5.43 -6.27
N VAL A 12 42.69 4.30 -6.82
CA VAL A 12 42.83 2.90 -6.35
C VAL A 12 41.48 2.25 -6.06
N ALA A 13 40.79 1.87 -7.13
CA ALA A 13 39.77 0.84 -7.03
C ALA A 13 40.43 -0.54 -7.03
N SER A 14 40.79 -1.04 -5.87
CA SER A 14 40.80 -2.46 -5.64
C SER A 14 39.40 -2.88 -5.23
N ILE A 15 38.72 -3.61 -6.11
CA ILE A 15 37.47 -4.30 -5.80
C ILE A 15 37.80 -5.34 -4.72
N SER A 16 37.74 -4.95 -3.48
CA SER A 16 37.53 -5.88 -2.38
C SER A 16 36.03 -6.11 -2.34
N PHE A 17 35.59 -7.32 -2.66
CA PHE A 17 34.25 -7.78 -2.30
C PHE A 17 34.10 -7.51 -0.79
N ALA A 18 33.26 -6.56 -0.44
CA ALA A 18 32.77 -6.47 0.92
C ALA A 18 32.21 -7.86 1.24
N SER A 19 32.74 -8.50 2.29
CA SER A 19 32.14 -9.71 2.81
C SER A 19 30.66 -9.36 3.04
N ALA A 20 29.76 -10.07 2.36
CA ALA A 20 28.35 -9.92 2.61
C ALA A 20 28.18 -10.13 4.12
N GLN A 21 27.84 -9.08 4.86
CA GLN A 21 27.48 -9.23 6.26
C GLN A 21 26.31 -10.20 6.28
N ASN A 22 26.49 -11.33 6.97
CA ASN A 22 25.43 -12.31 7.07
C ASN A 22 24.31 -11.68 7.91
N MET A 23 23.11 -11.62 7.37
CA MET A 23 21.93 -11.29 8.15
C MET A 23 21.75 -12.33 9.25
N ASP A 24 21.47 -11.87 10.46
CA ASP A 24 21.21 -12.69 11.63
C ASP A 24 20.14 -12.03 12.51
N TRP A 25 19.70 -12.73 13.56
CA TRP A 25 18.82 -12.12 14.56
C TRP A 25 19.57 -11.00 15.26
N GLN A 26 18.99 -9.81 15.30
CA GLN A 26 19.61 -8.63 15.90
C GLN A 26 19.04 -8.34 17.28
N TYR A 27 17.76 -8.60 17.47
CA TYR A 27 17.09 -8.52 18.75
C TYR A 27 15.78 -9.28 18.75
N ALA A 28 15.34 -9.64 19.96
CA ALA A 28 13.96 -10.00 20.25
C ALA A 28 13.56 -9.29 21.54
N THR A 29 12.61 -8.37 21.46
CA THR A 29 12.12 -7.59 22.60
C THR A 29 10.74 -8.09 22.99
N ARG A 30 10.58 -8.41 24.27
CA ARG A 30 9.32 -8.77 24.90
C ARG A 30 8.63 -7.52 25.46
N PHE A 31 7.32 -7.49 25.35
CA PHE A 31 6.47 -6.49 26.00
C PHE A 31 5.09 -7.09 26.27
N GLY A 32 4.35 -6.52 27.19
CA GLY A 32 3.01 -7.00 27.55
C GLY A 32 2.62 -6.61 28.94
N GLY A 33 1.45 -7.05 29.36
CA GLY A 33 0.89 -6.78 30.68
C GLY A 33 0.07 -7.95 31.18
N ASP A 34 -0.43 -7.85 32.40
CA ASP A 34 -1.23 -8.90 33.06
C ASP A 34 -2.46 -9.27 32.20
N ASN A 35 -2.63 -10.54 31.96
CA ASN A 35 -3.86 -11.06 31.34
C ASN A 35 -4.93 -11.25 32.40
N TYR A 36 -6.10 -10.69 32.19
CA TYR A 36 -7.24 -10.87 33.08
C TYR A 36 -8.18 -11.98 32.55
N ALA A 37 -8.49 -12.96 33.42
CA ALA A 37 -9.57 -13.90 33.15
C ALA A 37 -10.88 -13.23 33.56
N SER A 38 -11.74 -12.87 32.59
CA SER A 38 -13.09 -12.39 32.88
C SER A 38 -13.88 -13.44 33.69
N SER A 39 -14.86 -13.01 34.45
CA SER A 39 -15.78 -13.91 35.17
C SER A 39 -16.57 -14.85 34.23
N SER A 40 -16.59 -14.57 32.93
CA SER A 40 -17.16 -15.38 31.87
C SER A 40 -16.18 -16.40 31.28
N GLY A 41 -14.93 -16.47 31.76
CA GLY A 41 -13.91 -17.41 31.28
C GLY A 41 -13.21 -17.01 29.98
N PHE A 42 -13.54 -15.84 29.41
CA PHE A 42 -12.78 -15.29 28.27
C PHE A 42 -11.57 -14.54 28.81
N LYS A 43 -10.38 -14.96 28.38
CA LYS A 43 -9.15 -14.20 28.61
C LYS A 43 -9.07 -13.08 27.60
N ILE A 44 -8.99 -11.84 28.05
CA ILE A 44 -8.57 -10.73 27.20
C ILE A 44 -7.06 -10.83 27.13
N LEU A 45 -6.56 -11.19 25.96
CA LEU A 45 -5.15 -11.40 25.70
C LEU A 45 -4.55 -10.10 25.17
N ASN A 46 -3.29 -9.85 25.50
CA ASN A 46 -2.52 -8.80 24.84
C ASN A 46 -2.29 -9.19 23.38
N HIS A 47 -2.61 -8.29 22.45
CA HIS A 47 -2.51 -8.52 21.00
C HIS A 47 -1.75 -7.39 20.32
N PRO A 48 -0.59 -7.64 19.66
CA PRO A 48 -0.05 -6.73 18.68
C PRO A 48 -0.86 -6.94 17.39
N HIS A 49 -1.61 -5.93 16.97
CA HIS A 49 -2.45 -6.07 15.77
C HIS A 49 -1.66 -5.79 14.50
N ASN A 50 -0.90 -4.69 14.46
CA ASN A 50 -0.11 -4.30 13.29
C ASN A 50 1.30 -3.87 13.67
N LEU A 51 2.19 -4.07 12.72
CA LEU A 51 3.59 -3.68 12.73
C LEU A 51 3.86 -2.81 11.49
N GLU A 52 4.46 -1.65 11.68
CA GLU A 52 4.95 -0.81 10.61
C GLU A 52 6.42 -0.44 10.85
N ILE A 53 7.18 -0.24 9.78
CA ILE A 53 8.60 0.06 9.85
C ILE A 53 8.87 1.35 9.10
N ASP A 54 9.50 2.32 9.77
CA ASP A 54 9.94 3.54 9.10
C ASP A 54 11.26 3.32 8.34
N ALA A 55 11.65 4.34 7.62
CA ALA A 55 12.85 4.28 6.80
C ALA A 55 14.15 4.21 7.63
N GLU A 56 14.13 4.62 8.90
CA GLU A 56 15.26 4.47 9.84
C GLU A 56 15.37 3.06 10.45
N GLY A 57 14.40 2.19 10.16
CA GLY A 57 14.31 0.86 10.75
C GLY A 57 13.71 0.87 12.16
N ASN A 58 13.06 1.97 12.57
CA ASN A 58 12.24 1.94 13.77
C ASN A 58 10.94 1.21 13.50
N ALA A 59 10.49 0.43 14.46
CA ALA A 59 9.29 -0.35 14.39
C ALA A 59 8.18 0.28 15.23
N TYR A 60 6.96 0.28 14.68
CA TYR A 60 5.76 0.76 15.36
C TYR A 60 4.79 -0.40 15.52
N ILE A 61 4.29 -0.60 16.72
CA ILE A 61 3.28 -1.62 17.02
C ILE A 61 2.02 -0.94 17.52
N PHE A 62 0.90 -1.23 16.89
CA PHE A 62 -0.43 -0.88 17.34
C PHE A 62 -1.13 -2.14 17.85
N GLY A 63 -1.67 -2.08 19.05
CA GLY A 63 -2.23 -3.26 19.67
C GLY A 63 -3.23 -2.96 20.78
N THR A 64 -3.77 -4.05 21.33
CA THR A 64 -4.71 -4.03 22.47
C THR A 64 -4.02 -4.63 23.69
N PHE A 65 -4.19 -4.00 24.85
CA PHE A 65 -3.66 -4.48 26.12
C PHE A 65 -4.78 -4.72 27.13
N GLY A 66 -4.53 -5.65 28.05
CA GLY A 66 -5.46 -6.00 29.12
C GLY A 66 -5.51 -4.94 30.25
N PRO A 67 -6.37 -5.15 31.26
CA PRO A 67 -6.74 -4.12 32.24
C PRO A 67 -5.65 -3.67 33.19
N SER A 68 -4.56 -4.39 33.37
CA SER A 68 -3.47 -3.97 34.27
C SER A 68 -2.51 -2.96 33.66
N GLY A 69 -2.46 -2.85 32.34
CA GLY A 69 -1.73 -1.80 31.61
C GLY A 69 -0.25 -1.65 31.94
N THR A 70 0.41 -2.68 32.45
CA THR A 70 1.83 -2.64 32.75
C THR A 70 2.59 -3.22 31.56
N PHE A 71 3.39 -2.38 30.90
CA PHE A 71 4.36 -2.80 29.91
C PHE A 71 5.72 -3.01 30.58
N TYR A 72 6.42 -4.02 30.13
CA TYR A 72 7.79 -4.26 30.55
C TYR A 72 8.74 -4.06 29.37
N ASP A 73 9.79 -3.30 29.60
CA ASP A 73 10.90 -3.12 28.67
C ASP A 73 11.95 -4.20 28.92
N TYR A 74 12.31 -4.93 27.90
CA TYR A 74 13.47 -5.83 27.93
C TYR A 74 14.65 -5.16 27.19
N PRO A 75 15.88 -5.15 27.68
CA PRO A 75 16.41 -6.08 28.69
C PRO A 75 16.33 -5.59 30.14
N ASN A 76 15.78 -4.42 30.41
CA ASN A 76 15.89 -3.78 31.72
C ASN A 76 14.86 -4.26 32.74
N ASP A 77 13.80 -4.97 32.32
CA ASP A 77 12.65 -5.40 33.13
C ASP A 77 12.01 -4.24 33.96
N GLU A 78 12.18 -3.00 33.47
CA GLU A 78 11.56 -1.82 34.09
C GLU A 78 10.09 -1.72 33.66
N PRO A 79 9.14 -1.72 34.62
CA PRO A 79 7.74 -1.66 34.28
C PRO A 79 7.35 -0.28 33.75
N PHE A 80 6.82 -0.23 32.54
CA PHE A 80 6.06 0.94 32.08
C PHE A 80 4.62 0.81 32.55
N GLN A 81 4.16 1.72 33.37
CA GLN A 81 2.74 1.79 33.67
C GLN A 81 2.03 2.61 32.60
N LEU A 82 1.42 1.94 31.64
CA LEU A 82 0.23 2.48 31.00
C LEU A 82 -0.78 2.60 32.13
N ALA A 83 -1.10 3.80 32.57
CA ALA A 83 -1.85 4.10 33.77
C ALA A 83 -2.88 3.05 34.17
N SER A 84 -2.69 2.40 35.32
CA SER A 84 -3.59 1.35 35.80
C SER A 84 -5.01 1.91 35.97
N TRP A 85 -5.97 1.27 35.34
CA TRP A 85 -7.38 1.66 35.39
C TRP A 85 -8.10 0.61 36.22
N GLY A 86 -8.57 0.96 37.32
CA GLY A 86 -9.33 0.08 38.18
C GLY A 86 -10.62 -0.42 37.51
N GLY A 87 -10.52 -1.46 36.70
CA GLY A 87 -11.65 -2.08 36.01
C GLY A 87 -11.22 -3.27 35.13
N HIS A 88 -12.17 -4.04 34.63
CA HIS A 88 -11.96 -5.31 33.91
C HIS A 88 -11.86 -5.15 32.38
N ASN A 89 -11.19 -4.12 31.87
CA ASN A 89 -11.35 -3.67 30.48
C ASN A 89 -10.03 -3.53 29.74
N CYS A 90 -10.06 -3.61 28.41
CA CYS A 90 -8.90 -3.44 27.55
C CYS A 90 -8.80 -2.00 27.01
N GLY A 91 -7.60 -1.62 26.60
CA GLY A 91 -7.30 -0.37 25.91
C GLY A 91 -6.42 -0.59 24.70
N SER A 92 -6.45 0.32 23.73
CA SER A 92 -5.51 0.33 22.61
C SER A 92 -4.26 1.14 22.93
N PHE A 93 -3.13 0.74 22.34
CA PHE A 93 -1.84 1.39 22.51
C PHE A 93 -1.07 1.43 21.21
N VAL A 94 -0.13 2.36 21.10
CA VAL A 94 0.93 2.36 20.09
C VAL A 94 2.28 2.49 20.78
N ALA A 95 3.29 1.77 20.29
CA ALA A 95 4.66 1.84 20.78
C ALA A 95 5.65 1.92 19.63
N LYS A 96 6.71 2.73 19.80
CA LYS A 96 7.85 2.84 18.90
C LYS A 96 9.06 2.15 19.52
N PHE A 97 9.70 1.30 18.73
CA PHE A 97 10.98 0.65 19.04
C PHE A 97 12.05 1.18 18.09
N ASP A 98 13.24 1.41 18.59
CA ASP A 98 14.38 1.75 17.74
C ASP A 98 14.89 0.51 16.97
N CYS A 99 15.82 0.71 16.08
CA CYS A 99 16.41 -0.36 15.27
C CYS A 99 17.20 -1.40 16.08
N ASN A 100 17.45 -1.18 17.37
CA ASN A 100 18.05 -2.13 18.33
C ASN A 100 16.99 -2.83 19.19
N GLY A 101 15.70 -2.52 18.99
CA GLY A 101 14.61 -3.08 19.75
C GLY A 101 14.34 -2.42 21.09
N ASN A 102 14.96 -1.26 21.39
CA ASN A 102 14.67 -0.51 22.60
C ASN A 102 13.37 0.30 22.43
N VAL A 103 12.55 0.35 23.46
CA VAL A 103 11.35 1.20 23.45
C VAL A 103 11.76 2.67 23.46
N VAL A 104 11.39 3.40 22.41
CA VAL A 104 11.62 4.86 22.32
C VAL A 104 10.51 5.61 23.02
N TRP A 105 9.27 5.23 22.73
CA TRP A 105 8.09 5.73 23.40
C TRP A 105 6.93 4.73 23.26
N HIS A 106 5.96 4.83 24.15
CA HIS A 106 4.68 4.12 24.06
C HIS A 106 3.56 5.03 24.52
N LYS A 107 2.38 4.87 23.95
CA LYS A 107 1.20 5.71 24.29
C LYS A 107 -0.07 4.86 24.29
N PRO A 108 -0.90 4.97 25.33
CA PRO A 108 -2.27 4.49 25.23
C PRO A 108 -3.02 5.41 24.25
N ILE A 109 -3.81 4.84 23.35
CA ILE A 109 -4.50 5.59 22.29
C ILE A 109 -5.96 5.85 22.68
N ALA A 110 -6.70 4.80 22.99
CA ALA A 110 -8.09 4.95 23.39
C ALA A 110 -8.41 4.07 24.59
N ARG A 111 -9.29 4.56 25.44
CA ARG A 111 -9.78 3.87 26.62
C ARG A 111 -11.15 4.36 27.06
N VAL A 112 -11.86 3.52 27.74
CA VAL A 112 -13.15 3.84 28.36
C VAL A 112 -13.21 3.24 29.75
N VAL A 113 -13.78 3.94 30.71
CA VAL A 113 -13.98 3.41 32.06
C VAL A 113 -15.05 2.33 32.04
N ASN A 114 -14.70 1.13 32.51
CA ASN A 114 -15.55 -0.06 32.52
C ASN A 114 -16.02 -0.56 31.14
N ASN A 115 -15.30 -0.28 30.07
CA ASN A 115 -15.58 -0.73 28.71
C ASN A 115 -14.31 -0.92 27.90
N ASP A 116 -14.44 -1.45 26.70
CA ASP A 116 -13.33 -1.87 25.87
C ASP A 116 -12.99 -0.83 24.79
N ALA A 117 -11.70 -0.65 24.54
CA ALA A 117 -11.17 0.06 23.39
C ALA A 117 -10.16 -0.85 22.69
N GLU A 118 -10.44 -1.19 21.44
CA GLU A 118 -9.65 -2.17 20.69
C GLU A 118 -8.89 -1.49 19.56
N ALA A 119 -7.62 -1.86 19.37
CA ALA A 119 -6.87 -1.57 18.17
C ALA A 119 -7.40 -2.42 17.01
N GLN A 120 -7.43 -1.89 15.78
CA GLN A 120 -7.90 -2.60 14.61
C GLN A 120 -6.85 -2.61 13.50
N TYR A 121 -6.42 -1.47 13.00
CA TYR A 121 -5.51 -1.36 11.88
C TYR A 121 -4.61 -0.13 11.98
N MET A 122 -3.39 -0.22 11.44
CA MET A 122 -2.42 0.87 11.39
C MET A 122 -1.80 0.95 10.00
N ILE A 123 -1.55 2.15 9.53
CA ILE A 123 -0.82 2.44 8.29
C ILE A 123 0.25 3.47 8.59
N LEU A 124 1.47 3.23 8.14
CA LEU A 124 2.54 4.22 8.08
C LEU A 124 2.62 4.79 6.66
N LYS A 125 2.29 6.05 6.48
CA LYS A 125 2.35 6.73 5.17
C LYS A 125 2.82 8.17 5.35
N ASN A 126 3.73 8.64 4.49
CA ASN A 126 4.23 10.02 4.48
C ASN A 126 4.73 10.49 5.86
N ASN A 127 5.48 9.64 6.58
CA ASN A 127 5.97 9.89 7.95
C ASN A 127 4.84 10.23 8.95
N ARG A 128 3.68 9.59 8.80
CA ARG A 128 2.53 9.66 9.67
C ARG A 128 2.01 8.27 9.98
N LEU A 129 1.56 8.08 11.20
CA LEU A 129 0.85 6.88 11.62
C LEU A 129 -0.64 7.17 11.62
N TYR A 130 -1.39 6.35 10.91
CA TYR A 130 -2.84 6.38 10.88
C TYR A 130 -3.36 5.16 11.60
N LEU A 131 -4.13 5.36 12.66
CA LEU A 131 -4.62 4.33 13.56
C LEU A 131 -6.13 4.24 13.46
N GLN A 132 -6.68 3.06 13.19
CA GLN A 132 -8.11 2.79 13.28
C GLN A 132 -8.39 1.84 14.44
N GLY A 133 -9.40 2.16 15.24
CA GLY A 133 -9.84 1.30 16.33
C GLY A 133 -11.31 1.47 16.63
N THR A 134 -11.81 0.64 17.54
CA THR A 134 -13.19 0.68 18.04
C THR A 134 -13.24 0.97 19.52
N VAL A 135 -14.30 1.63 19.96
CA VAL A 135 -14.56 1.96 21.35
C VAL A 135 -15.99 1.57 21.70
N HIS A 136 -16.13 0.81 22.76
CA HIS A 136 -17.43 0.43 23.33
C HIS A 136 -17.69 1.25 24.58
N ILE A 137 -18.85 1.90 24.67
CA ILE A 137 -19.20 2.78 25.80
C ILE A 137 -20.50 2.30 26.44
N ASP A 138 -20.48 2.18 27.78
CA ASP A 138 -21.66 1.94 28.60
C ASP A 138 -22.17 3.29 29.16
N HIS A 139 -23.37 3.65 28.79
CA HIS A 139 -24.25 4.74 29.20
C HIS A 139 -23.68 6.14 29.41
N ASP A 140 -22.69 6.40 30.22
CA ASP A 140 -22.26 7.76 30.58
C ASP A 140 -20.75 7.91 30.74
N ASN A 141 -19.98 6.94 30.27
CA ASN A 141 -18.53 6.95 30.42
C ASN A 141 -17.85 7.70 29.27
N PRO A 142 -16.97 8.66 29.56
CA PRO A 142 -16.25 9.38 28.52
C PRO A 142 -15.20 8.49 27.85
N ILE A 143 -15.01 8.69 26.55
CA ILE A 143 -13.84 8.19 25.82
C ILE A 143 -12.67 9.12 26.17
N TYR A 144 -11.54 8.52 26.49
CA TYR A 144 -10.29 9.24 26.68
C TYR A 144 -9.35 8.90 25.54
N PHE A 145 -9.10 9.86 24.68
CA PHE A 145 -7.95 9.83 23.78
C PHE A 145 -6.81 10.55 24.48
N LEU A 146 -5.70 9.87 24.65
CA LEU A 146 -4.59 10.42 25.42
C LEU A 146 -3.61 11.12 24.52
N ASP A 147 -3.57 12.43 24.65
CA ASP A 147 -2.34 13.14 24.45
C ASP A 147 -1.34 12.74 25.56
N SER A 148 -0.15 12.41 25.16
CA SER A 148 0.97 11.87 25.92
C SER A 148 1.28 12.61 27.21
N THR A 149 0.54 12.43 28.24
CA THR A 149 0.99 12.90 29.53
C THR A 149 1.49 11.77 30.42
N VAL A 150 2.59 11.16 29.99
CA VAL A 150 3.56 10.64 30.93
C VAL A 150 4.08 11.79 31.82
N TYR A 151 3.83 13.06 31.48
CA TYR A 151 4.32 14.26 32.19
C TYR A 151 3.26 15.31 32.48
N GLY A 152 2.12 14.94 33.00
CA GLY A 152 1.29 15.83 33.82
C GLY A 152 0.59 17.03 33.18
N THR A 153 0.32 17.01 31.85
CA THR A 153 -0.47 18.06 31.20
C THR A 153 -1.79 17.54 30.66
N THR A 154 -2.81 18.28 30.89
CA THR A 154 -4.24 18.18 30.58
C THR A 154 -4.69 17.15 29.56
N LEU A 155 -5.48 16.20 30.05
CA LEU A 155 -6.36 15.34 29.26
C LEU A 155 -7.33 16.20 28.44
N GLU A 156 -7.29 16.15 27.13
CA GLU A 156 -8.41 16.63 26.35
C GLU A 156 -9.50 15.56 26.40
N TYR A 157 -10.65 15.94 26.99
CA TYR A 157 -11.81 15.09 27.13
C TYR A 157 -12.71 15.28 25.92
N TYR A 158 -12.87 14.27 25.07
CA TYR A 158 -13.98 14.26 24.17
C TYR A 158 -15.20 13.68 24.91
N TYR A 159 -16.16 14.54 25.22
CA TYR A 159 -17.36 14.16 25.95
C TYR A 159 -18.46 13.88 24.94
N VAL A 160 -18.71 12.60 24.66
CA VAL A 160 -19.90 12.22 23.90
C VAL A 160 -21.08 12.17 24.87
N TYR A 161 -21.74 13.29 25.06
CA TYR A 161 -22.97 13.37 25.86
C TYR A 161 -24.18 13.12 24.96
N HIS A 162 -24.94 12.08 25.25
CA HIS A 162 -26.22 11.84 24.57
C HIS A 162 -27.37 12.08 25.54
N PRO A 163 -28.23 13.09 25.29
CA PRO A 163 -29.36 13.40 26.17
C PRO A 163 -30.50 12.38 26.14
N ASP A 164 -30.51 11.45 25.17
CA ASP A 164 -31.65 10.56 24.91
C ASP A 164 -31.49 9.13 25.42
N SER A 165 -30.66 8.90 26.46
CA SER A 165 -30.37 7.57 27.05
C SER A 165 -31.57 6.84 27.68
N LEU A 166 -32.80 7.30 27.45
CA LEU A 166 -34.02 6.72 28.04
C LEU A 166 -34.65 5.58 27.24
N ALA A 167 -34.07 5.18 26.08
CA ALA A 167 -34.86 4.41 25.14
C ALA A 167 -34.71 2.89 25.18
N PHE A 168 -33.63 2.31 25.75
CA PHE A 168 -33.49 0.83 25.72
C PHE A 168 -32.90 0.20 26.97
N PRO A 169 -33.67 -0.62 27.71
CA PRO A 169 -33.09 -1.45 28.78
C PRO A 169 -32.33 -2.70 28.28
N TRP A 170 -32.26 -2.93 26.95
CA TRP A 170 -31.71 -4.17 26.40
C TRP A 170 -30.41 -4.00 25.60
N PHE A 171 -30.04 -2.77 25.20
CA PHE A 171 -28.76 -2.48 24.53
C PHE A 171 -28.14 -1.21 25.09
N PRO A 172 -27.48 -1.30 26.24
CA PRO A 172 -26.93 -0.12 26.93
C PRO A 172 -25.63 0.44 26.30
N TYR A 173 -25.13 -0.11 25.20
CA TYR A 173 -23.81 0.19 24.69
C TYR A 173 -23.86 1.07 23.45
N LYS A 174 -23.01 2.10 23.43
CA LYS A 174 -22.65 2.84 22.23
C LYS A 174 -21.30 2.37 21.72
N ASN A 175 -21.19 2.27 20.42
CA ASN A 175 -19.99 1.78 19.76
C ASN A 175 -19.56 2.77 18.70
N TYR A 176 -18.28 3.13 18.73
CA TYR A 176 -17.67 4.07 17.80
C TYR A 176 -16.49 3.44 17.11
N THR A 177 -16.22 3.87 15.87
CA THR A 177 -14.96 3.67 15.20
C THR A 177 -14.20 5.00 15.22
N TYR A 178 -12.93 4.98 15.56
CA TYR A 178 -12.07 6.17 15.46
C TYR A 178 -10.98 5.96 14.40
N ILE A 179 -10.58 7.07 13.77
CA ILE A 179 -9.32 7.17 13.05
C ILE A 179 -8.53 8.31 13.67
N MET A 180 -7.26 8.07 13.93
CA MET A 180 -6.33 9.01 14.55
C MET A 180 -5.07 9.11 13.72
N GLU A 181 -4.60 10.32 13.48
CA GLU A 181 -3.33 10.62 12.84
C GLU A 181 -2.31 11.05 13.89
N LEU A 182 -1.12 10.42 13.87
CA LEU A 182 0.01 10.76 14.72
C LEU A 182 1.23 11.13 13.89
N ASP A 183 2.11 11.96 14.44
CA ASP A 183 3.49 12.07 13.95
C ASP A 183 4.34 10.88 14.44
N LEU A 184 5.59 10.78 13.96
CA LEU A 184 6.50 9.68 14.35
C LEU A 184 7.03 9.81 15.79
N GLU A 185 6.81 10.92 16.46
CA GLU A 185 7.04 11.15 17.89
C GLU A 185 5.81 10.75 18.73
N GLY A 186 4.73 10.32 18.05
CA GLY A 186 3.48 9.86 18.64
C GLY A 186 2.62 11.00 19.18
N ASN A 187 2.75 12.24 18.68
CA ASN A 187 1.83 13.31 19.00
C ASN A 187 0.60 13.23 18.10
N ILE A 188 -0.58 13.45 18.68
CA ILE A 188 -1.83 13.48 17.92
C ILE A 188 -1.86 14.73 17.06
N ILE A 189 -2.11 14.54 15.77
CA ILE A 189 -2.27 15.61 14.79
C ILE A 189 -3.73 15.88 14.56
N ASP A 190 -4.50 14.79 14.31
CA ASP A 190 -5.94 14.86 14.09
C ASP A 190 -6.61 13.56 14.50
N TYR A 191 -7.92 13.60 14.75
CA TYR A 191 -8.73 12.40 14.96
C TYR A 191 -10.18 12.63 14.55
N ASN A 192 -10.83 11.54 14.12
CA ASN A 192 -12.24 11.53 13.76
C ASN A 192 -12.93 10.31 14.35
N ILE A 193 -14.17 10.51 14.81
CA ILE A 193 -15.00 9.49 15.43
C ILE A 193 -16.22 9.27 14.57
N PHE A 194 -16.53 8.02 14.30
CA PHE A 194 -17.65 7.60 13.45
C PHE A 194 -18.62 6.72 14.22
N GLU A 195 -19.91 6.98 14.03
CA GLU A 195 -21.02 6.23 14.58
C GLU A 195 -22.01 5.88 13.47
N LEU A 196 -22.48 4.64 13.45
CA LEU A 196 -23.63 4.24 12.65
C LEU A 196 -24.86 4.24 13.56
N GLU A 197 -25.67 5.28 13.47
CA GLU A 197 -26.96 5.36 14.16
C GLU A 197 -28.02 4.59 13.38
N GLN A 198 -28.53 3.52 13.98
CA GLN A 198 -29.62 2.72 13.40
C GLN A 198 -30.94 3.04 14.09
N ARG A 199 -32.02 3.19 13.33
CA ARG A 199 -33.38 3.43 13.84
C ARG A 199 -34.35 2.41 13.30
N ASP A 200 -35.06 1.71 14.19
CA ASP A 200 -36.14 0.82 13.80
C ASP A 200 -37.43 1.60 13.43
N SER A 201 -38.42 0.87 12.91
CA SER A 201 -39.75 1.41 12.55
C SER A 201 -40.51 2.04 13.73
N THR A 202 -40.05 1.82 14.97
CA THR A 202 -40.63 2.38 16.21
C THR A 202 -39.81 3.54 16.77
N ASN A 203 -38.82 4.05 16.00
CA ASN A 203 -37.88 5.08 16.40
C ASN A 203 -36.91 4.72 17.56
N HIS A 204 -36.71 3.43 17.77
CA HIS A 204 -35.64 3.04 18.67
C HIS A 204 -34.28 3.23 18.02
N VAL A 205 -33.35 3.77 18.76
CA VAL A 205 -32.00 4.11 18.28
C VAL A 205 -31.01 3.09 18.82
N ALA A 206 -30.23 2.47 17.94
CA ALA A 206 -29.06 1.69 18.29
C ALA A 206 -27.81 2.35 17.70
N SER A 207 -26.73 2.42 18.45
CA SER A 207 -25.44 2.88 18.01
C SER A 207 -24.54 1.68 17.70
N ARG A 208 -23.87 1.70 16.55
CA ARG A 208 -22.95 0.64 16.16
C ARG A 208 -21.65 1.25 15.63
N PRO A 209 -20.50 0.56 15.78
CA PRO A 209 -19.31 0.92 15.04
C PRO A 209 -19.54 0.71 13.55
N LEU A 210 -18.72 1.25 12.68
CA LEU A 210 -18.86 1.09 11.22
C LEU A 210 -18.89 -0.37 10.80
N TRP A 211 -18.18 -1.21 11.55
CA TRP A 211 -18.11 -2.64 11.29
C TRP A 211 -18.10 -3.43 12.60
N VAL A 212 -18.89 -4.50 12.67
CA VAL A 212 -18.87 -5.42 13.81
C VAL A 212 -18.32 -6.76 13.33
N THR A 213 -17.12 -7.10 13.76
CA THR A 213 -16.63 -8.47 13.58
C THR A 213 -17.14 -9.37 14.68
N THR A 214 -17.46 -10.61 14.35
CA THR A 214 -17.90 -11.61 15.33
C THR A 214 -16.77 -12.13 16.23
N ASN A 215 -15.54 -11.70 15.98
CA ASN A 215 -14.33 -12.07 16.73
C ASN A 215 -13.49 -10.83 17.04
N ALA A 216 -13.23 -10.59 18.31
CA ALA A 216 -12.38 -9.50 18.81
C ALA A 216 -10.90 -9.52 18.32
N SER A 217 -10.51 -10.58 17.61
CA SER A 217 -9.17 -10.72 17.03
C SER A 217 -9.10 -10.40 15.54
N LYS A 218 -10.15 -9.84 14.95
CA LYS A 218 -10.19 -9.49 13.53
C LYS A 218 -9.85 -8.03 13.32
N GLN A 219 -8.91 -7.79 12.44
CA GLN A 219 -8.53 -6.46 11.98
C GLN A 219 -9.62 -5.91 11.04
N LEU A 220 -9.89 -4.61 11.14
CA LEU A 220 -10.70 -3.87 10.18
C LEU A 220 -9.77 -3.03 9.32
N PRO A 221 -9.54 -3.40 8.06
CA PRO A 221 -8.64 -2.65 7.23
C PRO A 221 -9.26 -1.32 6.80
N PHE A 222 -8.42 -0.34 6.61
CA PHE A 222 -8.70 0.87 5.87
C PHE A 222 -7.53 1.14 4.92
N ALA A 223 -7.72 1.97 3.92
CA ALA A 223 -6.65 2.34 3.00
C ALA A 223 -6.57 3.85 2.82
N ILE A 224 -5.41 4.32 2.41
CA ILE A 224 -5.15 5.71 2.06
C ILE A 224 -4.54 5.73 0.66
N ASP A 225 -5.17 6.42 -0.29
CA ASP A 225 -4.66 6.55 -1.66
C ASP A 225 -3.49 7.54 -1.76
N ASN A 226 -2.99 7.78 -2.97
CA ASN A 226 -1.85 8.65 -3.19
C ASN A 226 -2.17 10.13 -3.00
N ASP A 227 -3.44 10.50 -3.14
CA ASP A 227 -3.95 11.85 -2.88
C ASP A 227 -4.27 12.10 -1.40
N GLY A 228 -4.12 11.07 -0.55
CA GLY A 228 -4.40 11.11 0.87
C GLY A 228 -5.88 10.92 1.23
N ASN A 229 -6.71 10.42 0.31
CA ASN A 229 -8.09 10.10 0.63
C ASN A 229 -8.18 8.78 1.42
N TYR A 230 -9.17 8.68 2.31
CA TYR A 230 -9.38 7.54 3.18
C TYR A 230 -10.52 6.66 2.67
N TYR A 231 -10.29 5.36 2.69
CA TYR A 231 -11.31 4.34 2.39
C TYR A 231 -11.53 3.47 3.60
N MET A 232 -12.79 3.37 4.01
CA MET A 232 -13.22 2.62 5.19
C MET A 232 -14.34 1.67 4.83
N LEU A 233 -14.51 0.62 5.63
CA LEU A 233 -15.60 -0.33 5.47
C LEU A 233 -16.75 -0.01 6.41
N LEU A 234 -17.97 -0.20 5.93
CA LEU A 234 -19.19 -0.13 6.72
C LEU A 234 -20.00 -1.40 6.52
N MET A 235 -20.42 -2.01 7.62
CA MET A 235 -21.35 -3.12 7.63
C MET A 235 -22.67 -2.70 8.24
N HIS A 236 -23.73 -2.79 7.48
CA HIS A 236 -25.09 -2.67 7.96
C HIS A 236 -25.68 -4.06 8.25
N THR A 237 -25.97 -4.35 9.51
CA THR A 237 -26.62 -5.61 9.89
C THR A 237 -28.12 -5.45 9.95
N TYR A 238 -28.84 -6.40 9.39
CA TYR A 238 -30.30 -6.46 9.43
C TYR A 238 -30.84 -6.90 10.81
N SER A 239 -31.90 -6.22 11.29
CA SER A 239 -32.73 -6.75 12.36
C SER A 239 -33.92 -7.51 11.78
N ILE A 240 -34.14 -8.74 12.23
CA ILE A 240 -35.25 -9.60 11.80
C ILE A 240 -36.67 -9.01 12.04
N TYR A 241 -36.77 -7.88 12.74
CA TYR A 241 -38.06 -7.33 13.19
C TYR A 241 -38.55 -6.13 12.36
N SER A 242 -37.69 -5.45 11.59
CA SER A 242 -38.15 -4.35 10.72
C SER A 242 -37.05 -3.83 9.79
N PRO A 243 -37.39 -3.21 8.63
CA PRO A 243 -36.44 -2.42 7.88
C PRO A 243 -35.91 -1.30 8.78
N GLU A 244 -34.60 -1.19 8.89
CA GLU A 244 -33.91 -0.19 9.71
C GLU A 244 -33.44 0.95 8.83
N ASN A 245 -33.62 2.14 9.34
CA ASN A 245 -33.00 3.34 8.77
C ASN A 245 -31.68 3.55 9.48
N PHE A 246 -30.65 3.94 8.77
CA PHE A 246 -29.39 4.30 9.39
C PHE A 246 -28.85 5.65 8.91
N VAL A 247 -28.10 6.31 9.77
CA VAL A 247 -27.44 7.58 9.52
C VAL A 247 -25.99 7.44 9.96
N LEU A 248 -25.05 7.75 9.07
CA LEU A 248 -23.65 7.84 9.40
C LEU A 248 -23.38 9.20 10.04
N LYS A 249 -22.70 9.19 11.18
CA LYS A 249 -22.25 10.39 11.87
C LYS A 249 -20.74 10.43 11.97
N GLN A 250 -20.16 11.61 11.86
CA GLN A 250 -18.78 11.93 12.13
C GLN A 250 -18.74 13.01 13.20
N ASN A 251 -18.03 12.77 14.30
CA ASN A 251 -17.95 13.68 15.44
C ASN A 251 -19.34 14.15 15.90
N ASP A 252 -20.29 13.20 16.05
CA ASP A 252 -21.72 13.39 16.38
C ASP A 252 -22.57 14.16 15.36
N ILE A 253 -21.99 14.57 14.22
CA ILE A 253 -22.71 15.29 13.17
C ILE A 253 -23.13 14.31 12.08
N PRO A 254 -24.43 14.24 11.71
CA PRO A 254 -24.84 13.45 10.55
C PRO A 254 -24.16 13.92 9.27
N ILE A 255 -23.51 13.00 8.55
CA ILE A 255 -22.83 13.27 7.27
C ILE A 255 -23.55 12.62 6.09
N THR A 256 -24.52 11.76 6.34
CA THR A 256 -25.42 11.22 5.31
C THR A 256 -26.87 11.55 5.62
N ASP A 257 -27.71 11.60 4.58
CA ASP A 257 -29.16 11.52 4.75
C ASP A 257 -29.53 10.14 5.35
N THR A 258 -30.78 10.04 5.84
CA THR A 258 -31.28 8.76 6.34
C THR A 258 -31.32 7.75 5.20
N MET A 259 -30.53 6.70 5.33
CA MET A 259 -30.47 5.58 4.38
C MET A 259 -31.44 4.49 4.83
N VAL A 260 -32.19 3.93 3.90
CA VAL A 260 -33.16 2.87 4.17
C VAL A 260 -32.54 1.55 3.74
N SER A 261 -32.37 0.64 4.69
CA SER A 261 -32.00 -0.74 4.38
C SER A 261 -33.23 -1.49 3.86
N ASN A 262 -33.18 -1.88 2.61
CA ASN A 262 -34.30 -2.53 1.94
C ASN A 262 -34.46 -4.02 2.20
N THR A 263 -33.79 -4.66 3.18
CA THR A 263 -34.13 -6.05 3.56
C THR A 263 -32.94 -6.96 3.92
N TYR A 264 -31.68 -6.67 3.61
CA TYR A 264 -30.58 -7.60 3.81
C TYR A 264 -29.31 -6.91 4.38
N PRO A 265 -28.41 -7.64 5.08
CA PRO A 265 -27.12 -7.09 5.45
C PRO A 265 -26.40 -6.55 4.22
N GLY A 266 -25.93 -5.31 4.28
CA GLY A 266 -25.17 -4.66 3.22
C GLY A 266 -23.76 -4.35 3.69
N TYR A 267 -22.82 -4.47 2.77
CA TYR A 267 -21.41 -4.17 2.97
C TYR A 267 -21.02 -3.06 2.03
N TYR A 268 -20.48 -1.99 2.60
CA TYR A 268 -20.25 -0.74 1.87
C TYR A 268 -18.82 -0.28 2.04
N ILE A 269 -18.32 0.41 1.03
CA ILE A 269 -17.09 1.21 1.10
C ILE A 269 -17.46 2.68 1.25
N LEU A 270 -16.75 3.35 2.16
CA LEU A 270 -16.84 4.79 2.41
C LEU A 270 -15.58 5.45 1.89
N LYS A 271 -15.70 6.62 1.28
CA LYS A 271 -14.58 7.48 0.92
C LYS A 271 -14.69 8.82 1.62
N PHE A 272 -13.57 9.28 2.18
CA PHE A 272 -13.35 10.62 2.69
C PHE A 272 -12.15 11.23 1.97
N ASP A 273 -12.15 12.55 1.77
CA ASP A 273 -10.97 13.23 1.28
C ASP A 273 -9.87 13.36 2.36
N SER A 274 -8.72 13.90 1.99
CA SER A 274 -7.56 14.08 2.89
C SER A 274 -7.84 15.01 4.08
N ASN A 275 -8.97 15.71 4.12
CA ASN A 275 -9.44 16.52 5.25
C ASN A 275 -10.60 15.87 6.00
N PHE A 276 -10.83 14.57 5.80
CA PHE A 276 -11.96 13.81 6.34
C PHE A 276 -13.35 14.34 5.96
N ASN A 277 -13.50 15.02 4.82
CA ASN A 277 -14.83 15.33 4.29
C ASN A 277 -15.38 14.10 3.56
N PHE A 278 -16.60 13.70 3.94
CA PHE A 278 -17.30 12.59 3.32
C PHE A 278 -17.52 12.82 1.82
N GLN A 279 -17.18 11.83 0.99
CA GLN A 279 -17.29 11.87 -0.45
C GLN A 279 -18.42 10.97 -0.95
N TYR A 280 -18.39 9.70 -0.58
CA TYR A 280 -19.42 8.75 -0.98
C TYR A 280 -19.50 7.53 -0.04
N ILE A 281 -20.65 6.83 -0.16
CA ILE A 281 -20.88 5.47 0.34
C ILE A 281 -21.38 4.62 -0.83
N LYS A 282 -20.73 3.47 -1.10
CA LYS A 282 -21.12 2.57 -2.19
C LYS A 282 -21.16 1.12 -1.73
N PRO A 283 -22.10 0.32 -2.24
CA PRO A 283 -22.20 -1.10 -1.90
C PRO A 283 -20.99 -1.88 -2.47
N ILE A 284 -20.53 -2.87 -1.71
CA ILE A 284 -19.56 -3.88 -2.16
C ILE A 284 -20.30 -5.18 -2.46
N ALA A 285 -21.16 -5.61 -1.55
CA ALA A 285 -21.92 -6.86 -1.67
C ALA A 285 -23.27 -6.78 -0.97
N GLU A 286 -24.27 -7.34 -1.61
CA GLU A 286 -25.63 -7.51 -1.08
C GLU A 286 -26.11 -8.94 -1.34
N CYS A 287 -26.83 -9.53 -0.41
CA CYS A 287 -27.37 -10.87 -0.60
C CYS A 287 -28.82 -10.80 -1.04
N VAL A 288 -29.10 -10.96 -2.32
CA VAL A 288 -30.43 -10.80 -2.91
C VAL A 288 -31.36 -12.00 -2.68
N HIS A 289 -30.82 -13.19 -2.43
CA HIS A 289 -31.58 -14.43 -2.39
C HIS A 289 -31.32 -15.37 -1.21
N ALA A 290 -30.55 -14.97 -0.20
CA ALA A 290 -30.35 -15.82 0.98
C ALA A 290 -31.53 -15.73 1.96
N PRO A 291 -31.96 -16.84 2.53
CA PRO A 291 -32.92 -16.79 3.61
C PRO A 291 -32.32 -16.08 4.83
N TYR A 292 -33.05 -15.22 5.41
CA TYR A 292 -32.94 -14.29 6.55
C TYR A 292 -31.74 -14.33 7.53
N TRP A 293 -30.73 -15.20 7.42
CA TRP A 293 -29.77 -15.44 8.50
C TRP A 293 -28.30 -15.46 8.09
N GLY A 294 -27.93 -15.07 6.85
CA GLY A 294 -26.67 -15.65 6.62
C GLY A 294 -25.64 -15.09 5.67
N LEU A 295 -25.70 -13.90 5.13
CA LEU A 295 -24.52 -13.35 4.44
C LEU A 295 -23.56 -12.78 5.48
N THR A 296 -22.33 -13.30 5.48
CA THR A 296 -21.19 -12.71 6.20
C THR A 296 -20.11 -12.42 5.18
N VAL A 297 -19.61 -11.19 5.17
CA VAL A 297 -18.43 -10.77 4.41
C VAL A 297 -17.44 -10.20 5.41
N ASP A 298 -16.25 -10.75 5.47
CA ASP A 298 -15.17 -10.19 6.27
C ASP A 298 -14.00 -9.89 5.36
N PHE A 299 -13.63 -8.63 5.24
CA PHE A 299 -12.38 -8.20 4.62
C PHE A 299 -11.34 -7.98 5.71
N TYR A 300 -10.13 -8.46 5.45
CA TYR A 300 -9.02 -8.42 6.40
C TYR A 300 -7.90 -7.49 5.95
N ASP A 301 -7.86 -7.19 4.65
CA ASP A 301 -6.82 -6.34 4.10
C ASP A 301 -7.39 -5.49 2.96
N MET A 302 -6.83 -4.27 2.83
CA MET A 302 -7.23 -3.28 1.84
C MET A 302 -6.01 -2.49 1.38
N GLU A 303 -5.79 -2.44 0.07
CA GLU A 303 -4.71 -1.67 -0.54
C GLU A 303 -5.20 -0.82 -1.72
N CYS A 304 -4.47 0.25 -2.03
CA CYS A 304 -4.68 1.08 -3.21
C CYS A 304 -3.49 0.95 -4.17
N ASP A 305 -3.76 0.85 -5.50
CA ASP A 305 -2.72 0.90 -6.52
C ASP A 305 -2.33 2.34 -6.88
N SER A 306 -1.36 2.50 -7.78
CA SER A 306 -0.87 3.81 -8.22
C SER A 306 -1.90 4.60 -9.05
N GLU A 307 -2.97 3.97 -9.52
CA GLU A 307 -4.12 4.58 -10.18
C GLU A 307 -5.28 4.84 -9.20
N ASP A 308 -5.03 4.66 -7.89
CA ASP A 308 -5.99 4.79 -6.79
C ASP A 308 -7.19 3.81 -6.86
N ASN A 309 -7.02 2.66 -7.56
CA ASN A 309 -7.98 1.58 -7.45
C ASN A 309 -7.82 0.86 -6.11
N ILE A 310 -8.92 0.38 -5.57
CA ILE A 310 -9.03 -0.23 -4.26
C ILE A 310 -9.10 -1.74 -4.42
N TYR A 311 -8.28 -2.46 -3.68
CA TYR A 311 -8.29 -3.92 -3.58
C TYR A 311 -8.70 -4.32 -2.18
N LEU A 312 -9.57 -5.32 -2.09
CA LEU A 312 -10.07 -5.90 -0.83
C LEU A 312 -9.81 -7.39 -0.85
N ALA A 313 -9.27 -7.92 0.24
CA ALA A 313 -9.05 -9.35 0.42
C ALA A 313 -9.77 -9.86 1.67
N GLY A 314 -10.44 -11.01 1.56
CA GLY A 314 -11.21 -11.53 2.67
C GLY A 314 -11.92 -12.84 2.37
N HIS A 315 -13.09 -13.03 2.99
CA HIS A 315 -13.96 -14.13 2.66
C HIS A 315 -15.43 -13.72 2.63
N ILE A 316 -16.20 -14.53 1.95
CA ILE A 316 -17.65 -14.45 1.94
C ILE A 316 -18.25 -15.81 2.32
N GLN A 317 -19.29 -15.80 3.14
CA GLN A 317 -19.98 -16.97 3.60
C GLN A 317 -21.48 -16.74 3.61
N VAL A 318 -22.25 -17.74 3.18
CA VAL A 318 -23.69 -17.77 3.36
C VAL A 318 -24.04 -18.88 4.35
N SER A 319 -24.56 -18.51 5.53
CA SER A 319 -25.02 -19.46 6.53
C SER A 319 -26.51 -19.76 6.32
N ASP A 320 -26.83 -20.97 5.85
CA ASP A 320 -28.21 -21.43 5.72
C ASP A 320 -28.54 -22.50 6.77
N THR A 321 -29.55 -22.23 7.59
CA THR A 321 -30.08 -23.15 8.57
C THR A 321 -31.28 -23.97 8.05
N ALA A 322 -31.62 -23.81 6.76
CA ALA A 322 -32.72 -24.56 6.16
C ALA A 322 -32.43 -26.08 6.16
N ALA A 323 -33.45 -26.86 6.35
CA ALA A 323 -33.35 -28.35 6.40
C ALA A 323 -32.86 -28.94 5.05
N ASN A 324 -33.02 -28.23 3.95
CA ASN A 324 -32.56 -28.61 2.61
C ASN A 324 -32.10 -27.35 1.84
N PRO A 325 -30.88 -26.86 2.07
CA PRO A 325 -30.34 -25.72 1.35
C PRO A 325 -30.14 -26.05 -0.14
N THR A 326 -30.50 -25.10 -1.00
CA THR A 326 -30.26 -25.20 -2.46
C THR A 326 -29.02 -24.42 -2.85
N TYR A 327 -27.93 -25.13 -3.04
CA TYR A 327 -26.67 -24.56 -3.54
C TYR A 327 -26.54 -24.70 -5.06
N PRO A 328 -25.78 -23.82 -5.74
CA PRO A 328 -25.05 -22.66 -5.19
C PRO A 328 -25.98 -21.49 -4.86
N TYR A 329 -25.62 -20.70 -3.85
CA TYR A 329 -26.21 -19.38 -3.63
C TYR A 329 -25.61 -18.37 -4.58
N ASP A 330 -26.47 -17.55 -5.13
CA ASP A 330 -26.10 -16.41 -5.95
C ASP A 330 -26.00 -15.18 -5.03
N VAL A 331 -24.80 -14.61 -4.92
CA VAL A 331 -24.53 -13.38 -4.19
C VAL A 331 -24.25 -12.30 -5.21
N GLU A 332 -25.09 -11.28 -5.21
CA GLU A 332 -24.88 -10.11 -6.04
C GLU A 332 -23.85 -9.21 -5.39
N LEU A 333 -22.79 -8.92 -6.14
CA LEU A 333 -21.85 -7.86 -5.84
C LEU A 333 -22.32 -6.58 -6.51
N ALA A 334 -21.70 -5.45 -6.20
CA ALA A 334 -22.02 -4.20 -6.85
C ALA A 334 -22.00 -4.31 -8.39
N ASP A 335 -22.78 -3.48 -9.07
CA ASP A 335 -22.87 -3.39 -10.54
C ASP A 335 -23.31 -4.68 -11.25
N ASP A 336 -24.33 -5.39 -10.71
CA ASP A 336 -24.91 -6.61 -11.28
C ASP A 336 -23.87 -7.74 -11.51
N LYS A 337 -22.81 -7.77 -10.69
CA LYS A 337 -21.84 -8.88 -10.68
C LYS A 337 -22.26 -9.94 -9.69
N HIS A 338 -22.00 -11.17 -10.05
CA HIS A 338 -22.44 -12.32 -9.25
C HIS A 338 -21.29 -13.23 -8.91
N ILE A 339 -21.27 -13.73 -7.68
CA ILE A 339 -20.43 -14.84 -7.25
C ILE A 339 -21.31 -15.98 -6.73
N TYR A 340 -20.80 -17.22 -6.81
CA TYR A 340 -21.55 -18.39 -6.46
C TYR A 340 -20.95 -19.12 -5.28
N ILE A 341 -21.70 -19.18 -4.17
CA ILE A 341 -21.30 -19.89 -2.95
C ILE A 341 -21.88 -21.32 -2.99
N HIS A 342 -21.00 -22.31 -3.04
CA HIS A 342 -21.38 -23.69 -3.32
C HIS A 342 -21.84 -24.48 -2.10
N ASN A 343 -21.68 -23.96 -0.89
CA ASN A 343 -22.06 -24.62 0.36
C ASN A 343 -22.05 -23.64 1.54
N ASN A 344 -22.42 -24.11 2.73
CA ASN A 344 -22.43 -23.33 3.97
C ASN A 344 -21.00 -23.13 4.55
N THR A 345 -20.06 -22.66 3.73
CA THR A 345 -18.66 -22.51 4.13
C THR A 345 -18.10 -21.18 3.64
N ALA A 346 -17.09 -20.67 4.35
CA ALA A 346 -16.38 -19.48 3.92
C ALA A 346 -15.61 -19.75 2.62
N THR A 347 -15.62 -18.76 1.74
CA THR A 347 -14.96 -18.77 0.43
C THR A 347 -14.10 -17.51 0.34
N GLY A 348 -12.81 -17.68 0.10
CA GLY A 348 -11.87 -16.56 -0.08
C GLY A 348 -12.25 -15.72 -1.29
N ILE A 349 -12.24 -14.41 -1.14
CA ILE A 349 -12.60 -13.43 -2.17
C ILE A 349 -11.59 -12.31 -2.25
N ILE A 350 -11.34 -11.84 -3.47
CA ILE A 350 -10.64 -10.60 -3.78
C ILE A 350 -11.60 -9.74 -4.59
N VAL A 351 -11.69 -8.46 -4.28
CA VAL A 351 -12.50 -7.47 -5.00
C VAL A 351 -11.60 -6.32 -5.43
N LYS A 352 -11.76 -5.85 -6.67
CA LYS A 352 -11.16 -4.60 -7.14
C LYS A 352 -12.27 -3.61 -7.48
N MET A 353 -12.11 -2.38 -7.01
CA MET A 353 -12.97 -1.24 -7.28
C MET A 353 -12.12 -0.08 -7.81
N ASN A 354 -12.71 0.85 -8.56
CA ASN A 354 -12.01 2.07 -8.97
C ASN A 354 -12.07 3.15 -7.87
N ILE A 355 -11.38 4.26 -8.09
CA ILE A 355 -11.34 5.43 -7.18
C ILE A 355 -12.73 6.00 -6.85
N ASP A 356 -13.69 5.84 -7.75
CA ASP A 356 -15.07 6.27 -7.55
C ASP A 356 -15.92 5.25 -6.78
N GLY A 357 -15.31 4.11 -6.40
CA GLY A 357 -15.97 3.02 -5.71
C GLY A 357 -16.85 2.16 -6.61
N ASP A 358 -16.67 2.21 -7.93
CA ASP A 358 -17.38 1.33 -8.86
C ASP A 358 -16.64 0.00 -8.96
N PHE A 359 -17.40 -1.07 -9.05
CA PHE A 359 -16.87 -2.42 -9.09
C PHE A 359 -16.19 -2.72 -10.42
N LEU A 360 -14.98 -3.25 -10.38
CA LEU A 360 -14.24 -3.64 -11.59
C LEU A 360 -14.27 -5.16 -11.80
N TRP A 361 -13.86 -5.92 -10.80
CA TRP A 361 -13.89 -7.39 -10.84
C TRP A 361 -13.81 -8.01 -9.43
N ALA A 362 -14.20 -9.29 -9.32
CA ALA A 362 -13.91 -10.13 -8.16
C ALA A 362 -13.39 -11.50 -8.60
N SER A 363 -12.52 -12.08 -7.77
CA SER A 363 -12.05 -13.46 -7.87
C SER A 363 -12.32 -14.19 -6.57
N GLN A 364 -12.69 -15.46 -6.66
CA GLN A 364 -13.01 -16.28 -5.50
C GLN A 364 -12.32 -17.64 -5.57
N THR A 365 -12.12 -18.27 -4.40
CA THR A 365 -11.85 -19.70 -4.31
C THR A 365 -13.15 -20.50 -4.39
N ILE A 366 -13.06 -21.80 -4.64
CA ILE A 366 -14.21 -22.70 -4.57
C ILE A 366 -14.05 -23.60 -3.35
N SER A 367 -14.90 -23.42 -2.34
CA SER A 367 -14.93 -24.28 -1.15
C SER A 367 -15.88 -25.45 -1.35
N LYS A 368 -15.45 -26.64 -1.00
CA LYS A 368 -16.22 -27.89 -1.05
C LYS A 368 -16.31 -28.50 0.33
N GLY A 369 -17.51 -28.99 0.74
CA GLY A 369 -17.75 -29.63 2.03
C GLY A 369 -18.80 -28.93 2.87
N ASN A 370 -18.91 -29.31 4.14
CA ASN A 370 -19.90 -28.78 5.07
C ASN A 370 -19.29 -28.11 6.30
N ASP A 371 -17.95 -27.97 6.36
CA ASP A 371 -17.27 -27.32 7.48
C ASP A 371 -17.24 -25.81 7.30
N ILE A 372 -17.46 -25.08 8.37
CA ILE A 372 -17.43 -23.61 8.39
C ILE A 372 -15.97 -23.13 8.26
N GLY A 373 -15.74 -22.14 7.40
CA GLY A 373 -14.45 -21.47 7.30
C GLY A 373 -13.40 -22.21 6.47
N LEU A 374 -13.79 -22.76 5.31
CA LEU A 374 -12.87 -23.53 4.45
C LEU A 374 -11.80 -22.73 3.75
N SER A 375 -12.02 -21.44 3.47
CA SER A 375 -10.99 -20.56 2.93
C SER A 375 -11.25 -19.09 3.23
N ASP A 376 -10.18 -18.37 3.48
CA ASP A 376 -10.17 -16.91 3.61
C ASP A 376 -8.82 -16.34 3.13
N PHE A 377 -8.78 -15.04 2.82
CA PHE A 377 -7.55 -14.30 2.54
C PHE A 377 -7.40 -13.24 3.63
N ARG A 378 -6.29 -13.27 4.37
CA ARG A 378 -6.07 -12.44 5.56
C ARG A 378 -5.03 -11.36 5.39
N SER A 379 -4.14 -11.53 4.45
CA SER A 379 -3.09 -10.55 4.14
C SER A 379 -2.90 -10.51 2.65
N MET A 380 -2.65 -9.32 2.13
CA MET A 380 -2.46 -9.02 0.71
C MET A 380 -1.21 -8.17 0.53
N ILE A 381 -0.52 -8.36 -0.59
CA ILE A 381 0.51 -7.46 -1.10
C ILE A 381 0.22 -7.21 -2.57
N LEU A 382 0.05 -5.96 -2.92
CA LEU A 382 -0.10 -5.51 -4.30
C LEU A 382 1.28 -5.14 -4.85
N ASP A 383 1.81 -5.98 -5.74
CA ASP A 383 3.08 -5.74 -6.43
C ASP A 383 2.82 -5.24 -7.86
N GLU A 384 2.63 -3.96 -8.00
CA GLU A 384 2.36 -3.32 -9.30
C GLU A 384 3.53 -3.50 -10.27
N THR A 385 4.77 -3.57 -9.78
CA THR A 385 5.96 -3.77 -10.62
C THR A 385 5.91 -5.07 -11.39
N SER A 386 5.44 -6.14 -10.76
CA SER A 386 5.27 -7.45 -11.40
C SER A 386 3.85 -7.70 -11.91
N GLY A 387 2.88 -6.82 -11.59
CA GLY A 387 1.47 -7.00 -11.86
C GLY A 387 0.87 -8.19 -11.11
N ASN A 388 1.32 -8.44 -9.87
CA ASN A 388 0.89 -9.55 -9.04
C ASN A 388 0.22 -9.07 -7.75
N ILE A 389 -0.73 -9.89 -7.29
CA ILE A 389 -1.34 -9.79 -5.97
C ILE A 389 -0.95 -11.06 -5.22
N TYR A 390 -0.21 -10.92 -4.14
CA TYR A 390 0.14 -12.03 -3.26
C TYR A 390 -0.79 -12.02 -2.06
N LEU A 391 -1.28 -13.20 -1.69
CA LEU A 391 -2.26 -13.38 -0.63
C LEU A 391 -1.82 -14.46 0.32
N ALA A 392 -2.02 -14.26 1.61
CA ALA A 392 -1.92 -15.30 2.62
C ALA A 392 -3.26 -15.50 3.32
N GLY A 393 -3.56 -16.73 3.66
CA GLY A 393 -4.82 -17.05 4.34
C GLY A 393 -4.99 -18.53 4.64
N TYR A 394 -6.18 -18.89 5.02
CA TYR A 394 -6.53 -20.27 5.30
C TYR A 394 -7.13 -20.98 4.10
N ALA A 395 -6.85 -22.28 3.98
CA ALA A 395 -7.55 -23.15 3.07
C ALA A 395 -7.70 -24.56 3.66
N MET A 396 -8.77 -25.25 3.33
CA MET A 396 -8.95 -26.64 3.69
C MET A 396 -8.25 -27.52 2.66
N PRO A 397 -7.24 -28.32 3.04
CA PRO A 397 -6.61 -29.25 2.12
C PRO A 397 -7.47 -30.51 1.96
N LYS A 398 -7.46 -31.07 0.75
CA LYS A 398 -8.01 -32.41 0.51
C LYS A 398 -7.14 -33.46 1.21
N THR A 399 -7.73 -34.25 2.09
CA THR A 399 -7.03 -35.31 2.82
C THR A 399 -7.76 -36.62 2.71
N THR A 400 -7.09 -37.73 3.08
CA THR A 400 -7.74 -39.05 3.17
C THR A 400 -8.83 -39.10 4.26
N PHE A 401 -8.75 -38.20 5.25
CA PHE A 401 -9.73 -38.09 6.35
C PHE A 401 -10.96 -37.27 5.96
N ASN A 402 -10.76 -36.19 5.20
CA ASN A 402 -11.83 -35.32 4.71
C ASN A 402 -11.77 -35.21 3.18
N PRO A 403 -12.10 -36.30 2.46
CA PRO A 403 -11.98 -36.32 1.00
C PRO A 403 -13.00 -35.42 0.30
N ASN A 404 -14.07 -35.03 1.02
CA ASN A 404 -15.16 -34.20 0.49
C ASN A 404 -15.02 -32.72 0.84
N ASN A 405 -14.16 -32.36 1.82
CA ASN A 405 -13.96 -31.00 2.27
C ASN A 405 -12.59 -30.52 1.77
N TYR A 406 -12.56 -29.54 0.88
CA TYR A 406 -11.33 -28.98 0.32
C TYR A 406 -11.58 -27.66 -0.39
N THR A 407 -10.52 -26.92 -0.61
CA THR A 407 -10.51 -25.66 -1.36
C THR A 407 -9.87 -25.86 -2.73
N ILE A 408 -10.40 -25.19 -3.75
CA ILE A 408 -9.88 -25.14 -5.11
C ILE A 408 -9.54 -23.68 -5.43
N PHE A 409 -8.36 -23.47 -5.98
CA PHE A 409 -7.93 -22.22 -6.57
C PHE A 409 -8.06 -22.27 -8.08
N GLY A 410 -8.47 -21.18 -8.73
CA GLY A 410 -8.73 -21.16 -10.17
C GLY A 410 -9.74 -22.26 -10.55
N ASP A 411 -9.55 -22.86 -11.73
CA ASP A 411 -10.49 -23.83 -12.27
C ASP A 411 -10.39 -25.22 -11.61
N ASN A 412 -9.19 -25.65 -11.22
CA ASN A 412 -8.99 -27.05 -10.80
C ASN A 412 -7.86 -27.28 -9.78
N ASP A 413 -7.18 -26.24 -9.29
CA ASP A 413 -6.00 -26.41 -8.44
C ASP A 413 -6.39 -26.69 -6.98
N THR A 414 -6.62 -27.97 -6.68
CA THR A 414 -7.09 -28.41 -5.36
C THR A 414 -5.97 -28.31 -4.32
N VAL A 415 -6.24 -27.67 -3.18
CA VAL A 415 -5.28 -27.56 -2.10
C VAL A 415 -4.97 -28.96 -1.53
N ILE A 416 -3.69 -29.32 -1.59
CA ILE A 416 -3.15 -30.58 -1.07
C ILE A 416 -2.06 -30.26 -0.06
N ASN A 417 -2.18 -30.81 1.14
CA ASN A 417 -1.11 -30.83 2.12
C ASN A 417 -0.50 -32.22 2.14
N SER A 418 0.75 -32.35 1.75
CA SER A 418 1.47 -33.63 1.66
C SER A 418 1.89 -34.18 3.01
N TYR A 419 1.50 -33.54 4.13
CA TYR A 419 1.74 -34.06 5.46
C TYR A 419 0.93 -35.35 5.69
N ASN A 420 1.60 -36.50 5.61
CA ASN A 420 1.00 -37.85 5.81
C ASN A 420 1.06 -38.34 7.28
N GLY A 421 1.00 -37.42 8.26
CA GLY A 421 0.90 -37.83 9.66
C GLY A 421 -0.47 -38.40 9.98
N ASN A 422 -0.55 -39.37 10.92
CA ASN A 422 -1.80 -39.98 11.42
C ASN A 422 -2.62 -38.97 12.25
N GLY A 423 -2.98 -37.81 11.71
CA GLY A 423 -3.71 -36.78 12.43
C GLY A 423 -4.66 -35.99 11.53
N LEU A 424 -5.72 -35.46 12.13
CA LEU A 424 -6.67 -34.57 11.51
C LEU A 424 -5.91 -33.28 11.06
N VAL A 425 -5.83 -33.04 9.77
CA VAL A 425 -5.48 -31.71 9.24
C VAL A 425 -6.81 -30.98 9.10
N SER A 426 -7.06 -30.00 9.97
CA SER A 426 -8.31 -29.24 9.91
C SER A 426 -8.20 -28.09 8.92
N TYR A 427 -7.14 -27.30 9.02
CA TYR A 427 -6.86 -26.18 8.12
C TYR A 427 -5.37 -26.12 7.81
N THR A 428 -5.02 -25.59 6.65
CA THR A 428 -3.65 -25.22 6.31
C THR A 428 -3.63 -23.77 5.85
N TYR A 429 -2.56 -23.08 6.15
CA TYR A 429 -2.31 -21.78 5.57
C TYR A 429 -1.74 -21.93 4.18
N VAL A 430 -2.13 -21.02 3.32
CA VAL A 430 -1.66 -20.95 1.95
C VAL A 430 -1.17 -19.55 1.63
N ILE A 431 -0.14 -19.48 0.80
CA ILE A 431 0.22 -18.29 0.06
C ILE A 431 -0.24 -18.54 -1.37
N SER A 432 -0.86 -17.55 -1.99
CA SER A 432 -1.34 -17.64 -3.37
C SER A 432 -1.02 -16.36 -4.14
N CYS A 433 -1.03 -16.46 -5.46
CA CYS A 433 -0.78 -15.34 -6.34
C CYS A 433 -1.87 -15.25 -7.41
N TYR A 434 -2.32 -14.03 -7.62
CA TYR A 434 -3.19 -13.61 -8.71
C TYR A 434 -2.51 -12.50 -9.49
N ASP A 435 -2.94 -12.22 -10.70
CA ASP A 435 -2.55 -10.98 -11.37
C ASP A 435 -3.51 -9.83 -11.03
N THR A 436 -3.13 -8.60 -11.38
CA THR A 436 -3.96 -7.40 -11.14
C THR A 436 -5.26 -7.35 -11.96
N ALA A 437 -5.47 -8.30 -12.88
CA ALA A 437 -6.73 -8.54 -13.58
C ALA A 437 -7.61 -9.60 -12.88
N GLY A 438 -7.16 -10.13 -11.73
CA GLY A 438 -7.89 -11.11 -10.93
C GLY A 438 -7.71 -12.57 -11.37
N ASN A 439 -6.79 -12.88 -12.28
CA ASN A 439 -6.56 -14.25 -12.72
C ASN A 439 -5.61 -14.98 -11.77
N TYR A 440 -6.00 -16.18 -11.33
CA TYR A 440 -5.18 -17.04 -10.50
C TYR A 440 -3.90 -17.50 -11.22
N LYS A 441 -2.78 -17.53 -10.50
CA LYS A 441 -1.48 -18.00 -11.02
C LYS A 441 -0.97 -19.27 -10.34
N TRP A 442 -0.86 -19.24 -9.00
CA TRP A 442 -0.36 -20.38 -8.22
C TRP A 442 -0.76 -20.26 -6.74
N TYR A 443 -0.70 -21.37 -6.00
CA TYR A 443 -0.68 -21.40 -4.55
C TYR A 443 0.49 -22.26 -4.04
N ASN A 444 0.88 -22.03 -2.78
CA ASN A 444 1.78 -22.89 -2.03
C ASN A 444 1.28 -23.00 -0.58
N CYS A 445 1.45 -24.16 0.02
CA CYS A 445 1.18 -24.35 1.44
C CYS A 445 2.38 -24.96 2.16
N PRO A 446 2.73 -24.48 3.36
CA PRO A 446 3.72 -25.12 4.19
C PRO A 446 3.34 -26.57 4.51
N ASN A 447 4.25 -27.51 4.27
CA ASN A 447 4.02 -28.92 4.56
C ASN A 447 4.16 -29.20 6.06
N ALA A 448 3.12 -28.89 6.83
CA ALA A 448 3.05 -29.10 8.26
C ALA A 448 1.67 -29.67 8.67
N ARG A 449 1.57 -30.23 9.87
CA ARG A 449 0.32 -30.80 10.38
C ARG A 449 -0.75 -29.74 10.64
N SER A 450 -0.36 -28.62 11.20
CA SER A 450 -1.21 -27.46 11.45
C SER A 450 -0.31 -26.24 11.35
N CYS A 451 -0.65 -25.29 10.55
CA CYS A 451 0.12 -24.05 10.46
C CYS A 451 -0.80 -22.84 10.50
N SER A 452 -0.29 -21.73 11.02
CA SER A 452 -0.85 -20.40 10.90
C SER A 452 0.22 -19.45 10.38
N ILE A 453 -0.18 -18.53 9.54
CA ILE A 453 0.68 -17.49 8.97
C ILE A 453 0.15 -16.16 9.50
N GLY A 454 1.04 -15.26 9.88
CA GLY A 454 0.75 -13.84 10.07
C GLY A 454 0.60 -13.13 8.74
N GLU A 455 0.68 -11.81 8.76
CA GLU A 455 0.75 -11.04 7.52
C GLU A 455 2.04 -11.36 6.75
N ILE A 456 1.97 -11.23 5.42
CA ILE A 456 3.10 -11.48 4.54
C ILE A 456 3.83 -10.17 4.26
N ALA A 457 5.13 -10.29 4.00
CA ALA A 457 5.99 -9.20 3.56
C ALA A 457 6.68 -9.56 2.25
N LYS A 458 7.09 -8.54 1.51
CA LYS A 458 7.81 -8.71 0.23
C LYS A 458 9.04 -7.83 0.19
N PHE A 459 10.14 -8.41 -0.25
CA PHE A 459 11.33 -7.66 -0.62
C PHE A 459 11.92 -8.29 -1.89
N ASP A 460 12.16 -7.47 -2.90
CA ASP A 460 12.63 -7.91 -4.22
C ASP A 460 11.73 -9.03 -4.79
N ASN A 461 12.30 -10.14 -5.19
CA ASN A 461 11.60 -11.30 -5.74
C ASN A 461 11.26 -12.36 -4.68
N LYS A 462 11.18 -11.97 -3.42
CA LYS A 462 10.93 -12.86 -2.29
C LYS A 462 9.74 -12.42 -1.46
N LEU A 463 9.02 -13.41 -0.95
CA LEU A 463 7.96 -13.25 0.03
C LEU A 463 8.42 -13.83 1.36
N PHE A 464 8.00 -13.21 2.45
CA PHE A 464 8.32 -13.63 3.80
C PHE A 464 7.05 -13.69 4.64
N ALA A 465 6.98 -14.65 5.53
CA ALA A 465 5.94 -14.71 6.53
C ALA A 465 6.42 -15.42 7.79
N ALA A 466 5.96 -14.95 8.92
CA ALA A 466 6.05 -15.69 10.16
C ALA A 466 5.02 -16.81 10.17
N VAL A 467 5.47 -18.04 10.40
CA VAL A 467 4.65 -19.24 10.35
C VAL A 467 4.74 -19.98 11.69
N ARG A 468 3.58 -20.20 12.32
CA ARG A 468 3.44 -21.16 13.41
C ARG A 468 3.06 -22.49 12.83
N TRP A 469 3.66 -23.56 13.34
CA TRP A 469 3.42 -24.91 12.87
C TRP A 469 3.55 -25.93 13.99
N SER A 470 3.01 -27.15 13.78
CA SER A 470 3.12 -28.21 14.76
C SER A 470 3.75 -29.47 14.17
N THR A 471 4.40 -30.24 15.02
CA THR A 471 5.03 -31.54 14.77
C THR A 471 6.29 -31.44 13.92
N ARG A 472 6.21 -30.97 12.67
CA ARG A 472 7.34 -30.75 11.77
C ARG A 472 6.93 -29.85 10.62
N LEU A 473 7.91 -29.16 10.03
CA LEU A 473 7.77 -28.35 8.82
C LEU A 473 8.77 -28.87 7.78
N LEU A 474 8.34 -29.03 6.54
CA LEU A 474 9.17 -29.48 5.44
C LEU A 474 9.44 -28.34 4.48
N CYS A 475 10.70 -28.15 4.10
CA CYS A 475 11.13 -27.21 3.05
C CYS A 475 12.17 -27.91 2.17
N GLY A 476 11.80 -28.25 0.94
CA GLY A 476 12.61 -29.12 0.08
C GLY A 476 12.89 -30.47 0.74
N GLU A 477 14.18 -30.83 0.87
CA GLU A 477 14.62 -32.06 1.56
C GLU A 477 14.78 -31.89 3.07
N ASN A 478 14.71 -30.65 3.58
CA ASN A 478 14.95 -30.34 4.98
C ASN A 478 13.68 -30.54 5.82
N THR A 479 13.87 -31.05 7.04
CA THR A 479 12.83 -31.23 8.04
C THR A 479 13.16 -30.45 9.29
N TYR A 480 12.26 -29.58 9.72
CA TYR A 480 12.38 -28.75 10.91
C TYR A 480 11.46 -29.28 12.01
N TYR A 481 11.91 -29.21 13.25
CA TYR A 481 11.17 -29.65 14.43
C TYR A 481 11.03 -28.48 15.43
N PRO A 482 9.93 -28.40 16.21
CA PRO A 482 9.68 -27.27 17.12
C PRO A 482 10.78 -27.02 18.15
N SER A 483 11.41 -28.09 18.64
CA SER A 483 12.57 -28.03 19.56
C SER A 483 13.50 -29.21 19.34
N GLU A 484 14.81 -29.05 19.70
CA GLU A 484 15.79 -30.11 19.57
C GLU A 484 15.53 -31.32 20.48
N GLN A 485 14.84 -31.14 21.61
CA GLN A 485 14.60 -32.17 22.62
C GLN A 485 13.38 -33.08 22.39
N HIS A 486 12.55 -32.79 21.35
CA HIS A 486 11.19 -33.33 21.28
C HIS A 486 10.89 -34.14 20.01
N GLN A 487 11.89 -34.84 19.48
CA GLN A 487 11.67 -35.82 18.42
C GLN A 487 10.96 -37.05 19.01
N GLY A 488 9.63 -37.07 19.03
CA GLY A 488 8.89 -38.30 19.23
C GLY A 488 8.09 -38.48 20.51
N ASN A 489 7.98 -37.53 21.42
CA ASN A 489 7.33 -37.71 22.74
C ASN A 489 5.80 -37.53 22.76
N GLY A 490 5.14 -37.37 21.62
CA GLY A 490 3.67 -37.25 21.54
C GLY A 490 3.08 -35.95 22.07
N VAL A 491 3.88 -35.01 22.53
CA VAL A 491 3.44 -33.66 22.92
C VAL A 491 3.44 -32.76 21.69
N ASP A 492 2.36 -32.02 21.48
CA ASP A 492 2.13 -31.20 20.28
C ASP A 492 2.73 -29.80 20.47
N TYR A 493 4.06 -29.73 20.53
CA TYR A 493 4.78 -28.43 20.59
C TYR A 493 4.57 -27.64 19.33
N LYS A 494 4.49 -26.32 19.47
CA LYS A 494 4.36 -25.37 18.36
C LYS A 494 5.72 -24.82 17.99
N GLY A 495 6.08 -24.96 16.72
CA GLY A 495 7.24 -24.27 16.12
C GLY A 495 6.85 -22.91 15.61
N TYR A 496 7.82 -22.02 15.56
CA TYR A 496 7.71 -20.71 14.96
C TYR A 496 8.88 -20.49 14.00
N SER A 497 8.66 -19.90 12.85
CA SER A 497 9.72 -19.69 11.86
C SER A 497 9.38 -18.54 10.94
N ILE A 498 10.37 -17.83 10.44
CA ILE A 498 10.23 -17.00 9.26
C ILE A 498 10.47 -17.89 8.04
N CYS A 499 9.48 -18.07 7.23
CA CYS A 499 9.56 -18.80 5.97
C CYS A 499 9.73 -17.85 4.80
N GLU A 500 10.49 -18.27 3.79
CA GLU A 500 10.81 -17.51 2.60
C GLU A 500 10.33 -18.25 1.35
N TRP A 501 9.67 -17.55 0.44
CA TRP A 501 9.26 -18.07 -0.87
C TRP A 501 9.79 -17.18 -1.99
N THR A 502 9.97 -17.76 -3.16
CA THR A 502 10.12 -16.97 -4.39
C THR A 502 8.79 -16.37 -4.80
N ASN A 503 8.83 -15.36 -5.66
CA ASN A 503 7.63 -14.79 -6.30
C ASN A 503 6.87 -15.77 -7.24
N GLN A 504 7.41 -16.99 -7.47
CA GLN A 504 6.72 -18.10 -8.15
C GLN A 504 6.13 -19.12 -7.15
N GLY A 505 6.15 -18.85 -5.87
CA GLY A 505 5.54 -19.69 -4.83
C GLY A 505 6.39 -20.86 -4.34
N ASN A 506 7.68 -20.93 -4.68
CA ASN A 506 8.54 -21.99 -4.17
C ASN A 506 9.13 -21.59 -2.82
N MET A 507 8.89 -22.39 -1.78
CA MET A 507 9.50 -22.21 -0.47
C MET A 507 10.99 -22.51 -0.54
N THR A 508 11.83 -21.55 -0.17
CA THR A 508 13.29 -21.61 -0.36
C THR A 508 14.06 -21.71 0.94
N ASN A 509 13.53 -21.13 2.03
CA ASN A 509 14.24 -21.06 3.28
C ASN A 509 13.30 -21.04 4.49
N VAL A 510 13.81 -21.49 5.64
CA VAL A 510 13.13 -21.49 6.94
C VAL A 510 14.13 -21.02 7.99
N ARG A 511 13.87 -19.85 8.58
CA ARG A 511 14.62 -19.35 9.73
C ARG A 511 13.87 -19.76 10.98
N GLN A 512 14.37 -20.79 11.64
CA GLN A 512 13.69 -21.38 12.78
C GLN A 512 13.87 -20.52 14.03
N ILE A 513 12.78 -20.36 14.77
CA ILE A 513 12.72 -19.76 16.10
C ILE A 513 12.31 -20.89 17.04
N TYR A 514 13.16 -21.22 18.00
CA TYR A 514 12.87 -22.28 18.94
C TYR A 514 11.85 -21.83 19.99
N SER A 515 10.84 -22.63 20.22
CA SER A 515 9.80 -22.32 21.20
C SER A 515 9.49 -23.55 22.06
N THR A 516 9.31 -23.33 23.34
CA THR A 516 8.74 -24.33 24.26
C THR A 516 7.22 -24.14 24.46
N ALA A 517 6.61 -23.26 23.69
CA ALA A 517 5.22 -22.93 23.74
C ALA A 517 4.30 -24.12 23.47
N GLN A 518 3.20 -24.20 24.19
CA GLN A 518 2.21 -25.27 24.04
C GLN A 518 0.90 -24.82 23.43
N LEU A 519 0.46 -23.57 23.68
CA LEU A 519 -0.89 -23.15 23.35
C LEU A 519 -1.00 -21.82 22.56
N TYR A 520 -0.31 -20.76 22.97
CA TYR A 520 -0.63 -19.40 22.57
C TYR A 520 0.46 -18.64 21.78
N THR A 521 1.35 -19.35 21.11
CA THR A 521 2.30 -18.68 20.21
C THR A 521 1.64 -18.46 18.86
N GLU A 522 1.45 -17.20 18.47
CA GLU A 522 0.80 -16.83 17.23
C GLU A 522 1.55 -15.67 16.54
N PRO A 523 1.85 -15.82 15.24
CA PRO A 523 2.31 -14.71 14.43
C PRO A 523 1.15 -13.78 14.12
N TYR A 524 1.41 -12.47 14.16
CA TYR A 524 0.43 -11.45 13.76
C TYR A 524 0.89 -10.73 12.50
N ASP A 525 2.08 -10.18 12.51
CA ASP A 525 2.54 -9.36 11.41
C ASP A 525 4.01 -9.63 11.06
N THR A 526 4.34 -9.43 9.80
CA THR A 526 5.69 -9.54 9.26
C THR A 526 5.89 -8.41 8.26
N ARG A 527 6.96 -7.61 8.43
CA ARG A 527 7.31 -6.51 7.53
C ARG A 527 8.76 -6.63 7.08
N THR A 528 9.05 -6.00 5.96
CA THR A 528 10.41 -5.80 5.47
C THR A 528 10.65 -4.33 5.22
N ASN A 529 11.85 -3.86 5.51
CA ASN A 529 12.26 -2.51 5.14
C ASN A 529 12.97 -2.49 3.76
N ALA A 530 13.40 -1.31 3.33
CA ALA A 530 14.09 -1.11 2.05
C ALA A 530 15.43 -1.85 1.92
N LEU A 531 15.97 -2.40 3.01
CA LEU A 531 17.21 -3.19 3.03
C LEU A 531 16.96 -4.70 2.98
N GLY A 532 15.69 -5.13 2.98
CA GLY A 532 15.30 -6.53 3.07
C GLY A 532 15.46 -7.14 4.46
N GLU A 533 15.61 -6.31 5.49
CA GLU A 533 15.55 -6.75 6.88
C GLU A 533 14.12 -7.15 7.22
N ILE A 534 13.97 -8.20 8.01
CA ILE A 534 12.67 -8.78 8.33
C ILE A 534 12.33 -8.48 9.78
N TYR A 535 11.18 -7.88 10.00
CA TYR A 535 10.62 -7.64 11.32
C TYR A 535 9.39 -8.51 11.49
N THR A 536 9.22 -9.08 12.69
CA THR A 536 8.04 -9.87 13.01
C THR A 536 7.52 -9.54 14.39
N ALA A 537 6.22 -9.46 14.52
CA ALA A 537 5.52 -9.27 15.79
C ALA A 537 4.52 -10.40 16.02
N GLY A 538 4.35 -10.74 17.27
CA GLY A 538 3.43 -11.80 17.65
C GLY A 538 3.23 -11.87 19.16
N ARG A 539 2.50 -12.90 19.58
CA ARG A 539 2.38 -13.27 21.00
C ARG A 539 2.95 -14.64 21.25
N PHE A 540 3.38 -14.87 22.47
CA PHE A 540 3.97 -16.15 22.86
C PHE A 540 3.67 -16.51 24.31
N ASP A 541 3.73 -17.80 24.59
CA ASP A 541 3.75 -18.38 25.91
C ASP A 541 5.09 -19.12 26.14
N ASN A 542 5.54 -19.22 27.39
CA ASN A 542 6.77 -19.86 27.82
C ASN A 542 8.07 -19.17 27.32
N VAL A 543 8.82 -19.81 26.43
CA VAL A 543 10.15 -19.35 26.01
C VAL A 543 10.25 -19.38 24.50
N MET A 544 10.80 -18.32 23.91
CA MET A 544 11.22 -18.26 22.51
C MET A 544 12.68 -17.86 22.41
N ALA A 545 13.42 -18.51 21.50
CA ALA A 545 14.81 -18.21 21.21
C ALA A 545 15.00 -17.80 19.75
N PHE A 546 15.57 -16.62 19.56
CA PHE A 546 15.91 -15.98 18.30
C PHE A 546 17.43 -15.94 18.17
N GLY A 547 18.04 -16.95 17.53
CA GLY A 547 19.48 -17.09 17.54
C GLY A 547 20.03 -17.25 18.97
N GLU A 548 20.84 -16.29 19.41
CA GLU A 548 21.41 -16.26 20.78
C GLU A 548 20.46 -15.55 21.78
N ASP A 549 19.50 -14.76 21.31
CA ASP A 549 18.56 -14.05 22.16
C ASP A 549 17.44 -14.96 22.62
N THR A 550 17.08 -14.87 23.89
CA THR A 550 16.00 -15.66 24.48
C THR A 550 15.06 -14.77 25.27
N ILE A 551 13.78 -14.80 24.91
CA ILE A 551 12.71 -14.14 25.65
C ILE A 551 11.89 -15.16 26.42
N VAL A 552 11.50 -14.80 27.64
CA VAL A 552 10.72 -15.64 28.56
C VAL A 552 9.45 -14.90 28.90
N GLU A 553 8.29 -15.57 28.82
CA GLU A 553 7.01 -14.97 29.21
C GLU A 553 7.02 -14.56 30.69
N HIS A 554 6.28 -13.53 31.02
CA HIS A 554 6.10 -13.05 32.39
C HIS A 554 4.66 -13.29 32.90
N PHE A 555 3.65 -13.24 31.99
CA PHE A 555 2.23 -13.30 32.32
C PHE A 555 1.45 -14.16 31.31
N ASP A 556 1.19 -15.40 31.56
CA ASP A 556 0.38 -16.31 30.72
C ASP A 556 0.55 -16.18 29.18
N THR A 557 0.66 -14.98 28.61
CA THR A 557 1.08 -14.65 27.23
C THR A 557 1.61 -13.25 27.13
N ASP A 558 2.79 -13.09 26.55
CA ASP A 558 3.40 -11.80 26.22
C ASP A 558 3.42 -11.54 24.72
N MET A 559 3.58 -10.28 24.35
CA MET A 559 3.87 -9.85 22.99
C MET A 559 5.38 -9.79 22.75
N PHE A 560 5.77 -9.90 21.51
CA PHE A 560 7.16 -9.70 21.12
C PHE A 560 7.26 -8.97 19.78
N ILE A 561 8.42 -8.35 19.60
CA ILE A 561 8.94 -7.91 18.31
C ILE A 561 10.35 -8.44 18.15
N ALA A 562 10.69 -8.89 16.95
CA ALA A 562 12.04 -9.37 16.65
C ALA A 562 12.48 -8.90 15.26
N LYS A 563 13.78 -8.65 15.11
CA LYS A 563 14.42 -8.23 13.87
C LYS A 563 15.44 -9.28 13.43
N PHE A 564 15.31 -9.71 12.16
CA PHE A 564 16.32 -10.47 11.45
C PHE A 564 16.89 -9.59 10.33
N GLY A 565 18.15 -9.23 10.43
CA GLY A 565 18.74 -8.26 9.50
C GLY A 565 20.20 -7.98 9.79
N LEU A 566 20.63 -6.78 9.51
CA LEU A 566 21.93 -6.24 9.83
C LEU A 566 21.89 -5.53 11.19
N PRO A 567 23.04 -5.37 11.88
CA PRO A 567 23.13 -4.51 13.05
C PRO A 567 22.56 -3.13 12.77
N CYS A 568 22.05 -2.48 13.81
CA CYS A 568 21.49 -1.13 13.68
C CYS A 568 22.54 -0.18 13.09
N GLN A 569 22.18 0.43 11.97
CA GLN A 569 23.07 1.33 11.25
C GLN A 569 22.55 2.76 11.38
N THR A 570 23.46 3.73 11.35
CA THR A 570 23.07 5.14 11.33
C THR A 570 22.54 5.48 9.95
N TYR A 571 21.25 5.73 9.86
CA TYR A 571 20.62 6.22 8.63
C TYR A 571 20.78 7.73 8.53
N ILE A 572 21.22 8.20 7.37
CA ILE A 572 21.29 9.63 7.04
C ILE A 572 20.26 9.86 5.95
N TYR A 573 19.28 10.71 6.25
CA TYR A 573 18.30 11.14 5.26
C TYR A 573 18.82 12.36 4.53
N ASP A 574 18.77 12.33 3.20
CA ASP A 574 19.11 13.47 2.36
C ASP A 574 18.08 13.61 1.24
N THR A 575 17.81 14.85 0.87
CA THR A 575 17.02 15.17 -0.32
C THR A 575 17.94 15.86 -1.30
N ALA A 576 18.10 15.31 -2.48
CA ALA A 576 19.01 15.86 -3.46
C ALA A 576 18.38 15.85 -4.86
N THR A 577 18.76 16.87 -5.65
CA THR A 577 18.38 16.96 -7.06
C THR A 577 19.55 16.51 -7.92
N TYR A 578 19.28 15.57 -8.83
CA TYR A 578 20.26 14.96 -9.72
C TYR A 578 19.90 15.19 -11.18
N CYS A 579 20.90 15.10 -12.03
CA CYS A 579 20.71 15.13 -13.46
C CYS A 579 20.37 13.73 -13.99
N TYR A 580 19.54 13.64 -15.02
CA TYR A 580 19.26 12.39 -15.69
C TYR A 580 20.55 11.69 -16.14
N GLY A 581 20.72 10.43 -15.75
CA GLY A 581 21.90 9.63 -16.06
C GLY A 581 23.11 9.90 -15.18
N GLU A 582 22.97 10.71 -14.12
CA GLU A 582 24.03 10.89 -13.12
C GLU A 582 24.30 9.57 -12.39
N VAL A 583 25.56 9.29 -12.12
CA VAL A 583 25.96 8.06 -11.43
C VAL A 583 26.37 8.37 -9.99
N VAL A 584 25.62 7.85 -9.04
CA VAL A 584 25.88 7.98 -7.60
C VAL A 584 26.15 6.59 -7.05
N GLN A 585 27.32 6.38 -6.45
CA GLN A 585 27.76 5.08 -5.91
C GLN A 585 27.54 3.89 -6.87
N GLY A 586 27.76 4.10 -8.17
CA GLY A 586 27.58 3.08 -9.20
C GLY A 586 26.15 2.90 -9.71
N VAL A 587 25.18 3.58 -9.12
CA VAL A 587 23.78 3.58 -9.56
C VAL A 587 23.55 4.74 -10.52
N THR A 588 23.04 4.45 -11.72
CA THR A 588 22.66 5.49 -12.70
C THR A 588 21.24 5.95 -12.42
N LEU A 589 21.08 7.23 -12.09
CA LEU A 589 19.78 7.81 -11.72
C LEU A 589 19.00 8.24 -12.99
N THR A 590 17.89 7.60 -13.26
CA THR A 590 17.05 7.85 -14.44
C THR A 590 15.61 8.24 -14.11
N ALA A 591 15.22 8.15 -12.84
CA ALA A 591 13.88 8.50 -12.36
C ALA A 591 13.98 9.13 -10.96
N SER A 592 13.02 9.96 -10.61
CA SER A 592 12.85 10.44 -9.23
C SER A 592 12.35 9.31 -8.34
N GLY A 593 12.79 9.27 -7.07
CA GLY A 593 12.42 8.25 -6.11
C GLY A 593 13.43 8.13 -4.97
N ASP A 594 13.23 7.13 -4.13
CA ASP A 594 14.08 6.85 -2.99
C ASP A 594 15.21 5.91 -3.39
N TYR A 595 16.42 6.31 -3.05
CA TYR A 595 17.65 5.56 -3.32
C TYR A 595 18.41 5.32 -2.03
N THR A 596 18.96 4.13 -1.89
CA THR A 596 19.79 3.75 -0.74
C THR A 596 21.25 3.62 -1.16
N PHE A 597 22.14 4.34 -0.48
CA PHE A 597 23.57 4.28 -0.71
C PHE A 597 24.29 3.86 0.55
N THR A 598 25.18 2.88 0.44
CA THR A 598 26.01 2.42 1.56
C THR A 598 27.41 3.01 1.44
N TYR A 599 27.85 3.71 2.47
CA TYR A 599 29.19 4.28 2.55
C TYR A 599 30.01 3.47 3.56
N PRO A 600 31.00 2.70 3.10
CA PRO A 600 31.89 1.99 4.03
C PRO A 600 32.74 3.01 4.78
N GLU A 601 32.66 3.02 6.11
CA GLU A 601 33.54 3.84 6.93
C GLU A 601 34.96 3.24 7.03
N GLY A 602 35.95 4.11 6.80
CA GLY A 602 37.32 3.81 7.14
C GLY A 602 37.53 3.88 8.65
N ALA A 603 37.74 2.75 9.30
CA ALA A 603 38.27 2.56 10.65
C ALA A 603 37.32 2.74 11.87
N GLN A 604 36.02 2.80 11.73
CA GLN A 604 35.07 2.55 12.84
C GLN A 604 33.99 1.55 12.41
N GLU A 605 33.45 0.81 13.35
CA GLU A 605 32.77 -0.50 13.20
C GLU A 605 31.40 -0.46 12.49
N PHE A 606 30.97 0.65 11.90
CA PHE A 606 29.62 0.77 11.34
C PHE A 606 29.60 1.46 9.97
N ASP A 607 29.00 0.81 8.97
CA ASP A 607 28.69 1.39 7.68
C ASP A 607 27.52 2.38 7.82
N SER A 608 27.64 3.59 7.25
CA SER A 608 26.54 4.53 7.19
C SER A 608 25.69 4.29 5.95
N ILE A 609 24.38 4.17 6.14
CA ILE A 609 23.41 4.09 5.04
C ILE A 609 22.80 5.46 4.83
N VAL A 610 22.92 5.97 3.60
CA VAL A 610 22.29 7.23 3.19
C VAL A 610 21.08 6.90 2.35
N LEU A 611 19.91 7.27 2.86
CA LEU A 611 18.64 7.22 2.13
C LEU A 611 18.43 8.58 1.47
N VAL A 612 18.41 8.61 0.15
CA VAL A 612 18.27 9.85 -0.62
C VAL A 612 16.94 9.85 -1.33
N HIS A 613 16.09 10.82 -0.99
CA HIS A 613 14.95 11.13 -1.84
C HIS A 613 15.44 11.97 -3.01
N ALA A 614 15.66 11.30 -4.14
CA ALA A 614 16.25 11.91 -5.33
C ALA A 614 15.15 12.50 -6.23
N THR A 615 15.29 13.80 -6.52
CA THR A 615 14.55 14.42 -7.63
C THR A 615 15.45 14.38 -8.86
N VAL A 616 15.12 13.54 -9.84
CA VAL A 616 15.89 13.43 -11.09
C VAL A 616 15.27 14.33 -12.15
N LEU A 617 16.02 15.32 -12.58
CA LEU A 617 15.56 16.26 -13.61
C LEU A 617 15.45 15.54 -14.97
N PRO A 618 14.44 15.85 -15.79
CA PRO A 618 14.32 15.25 -17.12
C PRO A 618 15.56 15.51 -17.99
N PRO A 619 15.91 14.59 -18.92
CA PRO A 619 17.07 14.75 -19.78
C PRO A 619 16.99 16.01 -20.61
N LEU A 620 18.12 16.72 -20.74
CA LEU A 620 18.24 17.89 -21.61
C LEU A 620 18.34 17.45 -23.06
N THR A 621 17.33 17.74 -23.88
CA THR A 621 17.29 17.36 -25.29
C THR A 621 17.56 18.56 -26.17
N ILE A 622 18.66 18.50 -26.94
CA ILE A 622 19.06 19.57 -27.90
C ILE A 622 18.54 19.18 -29.28
N GLY A 623 17.63 19.99 -29.85
CA GLY A 623 16.93 19.73 -31.13
C GLY A 623 17.74 19.99 -32.40
N LEU A 624 19.07 20.09 -32.34
CA LEU A 624 19.93 20.35 -33.49
C LEU A 624 20.22 19.08 -34.30
N SER A 625 20.44 19.20 -35.60
CA SER A 625 20.87 18.11 -36.50
C SER A 625 21.89 18.60 -37.51
N ASP A 626 22.65 17.65 -38.08
CA ASP A 626 23.55 17.94 -39.17
C ASP A 626 22.82 18.63 -40.33
N THR A 627 23.46 19.64 -40.92
CA THR A 627 22.81 20.45 -41.93
C THR A 627 23.78 20.85 -43.05
N THR A 628 23.21 21.14 -44.21
CA THR A 628 23.98 21.64 -45.37
C THR A 628 23.48 23.03 -45.73
N VAL A 629 24.40 23.96 -45.92
CA VAL A 629 24.11 25.38 -46.16
C VAL A 629 24.88 25.87 -47.42
N CYS A 630 24.45 26.99 -47.99
CA CYS A 630 25.14 27.63 -49.09
C CYS A 630 26.22 28.61 -48.58
N THR A 631 27.35 28.66 -49.30
CA THR A 631 28.38 29.70 -49.01
C THR A 631 27.87 31.11 -49.27
N ALA A 632 28.45 32.10 -48.59
CA ALA A 632 28.11 33.53 -48.62
C ALA A 632 26.69 33.89 -48.16
N GLN A 633 25.95 32.96 -47.56
CA GLN A 633 24.66 33.19 -46.92
C GLN A 633 24.78 33.15 -45.40
N GLN A 634 24.05 34.05 -44.73
CA GLN A 634 23.88 33.94 -43.27
C GLN A 634 22.91 32.83 -42.92
N PHE A 635 23.30 32.01 -41.96
CA PHE A 635 22.52 30.86 -41.48
C PHE A 635 22.43 30.93 -39.97
N TYR A 636 21.25 30.60 -39.43
CA TYR A 636 20.99 30.63 -38.00
C TYR A 636 20.71 29.21 -37.52
N LEU A 637 21.46 28.77 -36.50
CA LEU A 637 21.12 27.61 -35.70
C LEU A 637 20.16 28.07 -34.61
N ASP A 638 19.03 27.41 -34.50
CA ASP A 638 18.05 27.68 -33.46
C ASP A 638 17.97 26.47 -32.51
N ALA A 639 18.28 26.72 -31.25
CA ALA A 639 18.23 25.73 -30.17
C ALA A 639 17.42 26.28 -29.00
N CYS A 640 16.53 27.28 -29.23
CA CYS A 640 15.74 27.89 -28.19
C CYS A 640 14.85 26.81 -27.51
N GLY A 641 14.90 26.74 -26.18
CA GLY A 641 14.18 25.77 -25.35
C GLY A 641 14.23 26.20 -23.89
N GLU A 642 13.78 25.33 -23.01
CA GLU A 642 13.76 25.56 -21.56
C GLU A 642 15.16 25.32 -20.94
N PHE A 643 16.15 26.16 -21.32
CA PHE A 643 17.50 26.11 -20.80
C PHE A 643 17.89 27.45 -20.16
N ASP A 644 18.66 27.38 -19.08
CA ASP A 644 19.12 28.58 -18.36
C ASP A 644 20.28 29.30 -19.09
N SER A 645 21.13 28.51 -19.78
CA SER A 645 22.23 29.09 -20.54
C SER A 645 22.57 28.28 -21.78
N TYR A 646 23.24 28.96 -22.73
CA TYR A 646 23.72 28.41 -23.99
C TYR A 646 25.18 28.80 -24.18
N GLN A 647 26.00 27.89 -24.64
CA GLN A 647 27.38 28.11 -24.99
C GLN A 647 27.74 27.39 -26.27
N TRP A 648 27.92 28.12 -27.33
CA TRP A 648 28.35 27.60 -28.62
C TRP A 648 29.88 27.57 -28.72
N SER A 649 30.42 26.57 -29.40
CA SER A 649 31.86 26.46 -29.66
C SER A 649 32.39 27.60 -30.53
N THR A 650 31.53 28.33 -31.18
CA THR A 650 31.77 29.53 -31.98
C THR A 650 31.87 30.80 -31.13
N GLY A 651 31.49 30.73 -29.85
CA GLY A 651 31.55 31.82 -28.89
C GLY A 651 30.23 32.48 -28.57
N GLY A 652 29.13 32.09 -29.23
CA GLY A 652 27.78 32.59 -28.96
C GLY A 652 27.25 32.11 -27.62
N THR A 653 26.40 32.92 -26.97
CA THR A 653 25.74 32.61 -25.67
C THR A 653 24.21 32.73 -25.72
N GLY A 654 23.67 33.02 -26.89
CA GLY A 654 22.23 33.09 -27.12
C GLY A 654 21.65 31.71 -27.48
N CYS A 655 20.33 31.58 -27.45
CA CYS A 655 19.68 30.35 -27.89
C CYS A 655 19.77 30.16 -29.40
N THR A 656 20.14 31.20 -30.16
CA THR A 656 20.40 31.13 -31.59
C THR A 656 21.85 31.50 -31.87
N GLU A 657 22.46 30.88 -32.88
CA GLU A 657 23.84 31.18 -33.34
C GLU A 657 23.84 31.47 -34.83
N MET A 658 24.43 32.59 -35.20
CA MET A 658 24.55 32.99 -36.60
C MET A 658 25.91 32.59 -37.17
N LEU A 659 25.89 31.88 -38.28
CA LEU A 659 27.08 31.41 -39.00
C LEU A 659 27.04 31.86 -40.45
N GLN A 660 28.24 32.16 -41.01
CA GLN A 660 28.42 32.44 -42.42
C GLN A 660 29.72 31.80 -42.89
N PHE A 661 29.69 31.16 -44.04
CA PHE A 661 30.83 30.46 -44.62
C PHE A 661 31.16 31.09 -45.95
N ASP A 662 32.40 31.58 -46.13
CA ASP A 662 32.84 32.20 -47.39
C ASP A 662 33.29 31.16 -48.43
N ASN A 663 33.66 29.96 -47.98
CA ASN A 663 34.12 28.86 -48.81
C ASN A 663 33.45 27.55 -48.47
N ALA A 664 33.39 26.61 -49.42
CA ALA A 664 32.93 25.27 -49.18
C ALA A 664 33.83 24.59 -48.13
N CYS A 665 33.23 24.16 -47.03
CA CYS A 665 33.89 23.45 -45.92
C CYS A 665 32.90 22.68 -45.08
N THR A 666 33.40 21.78 -44.23
CA THR A 666 32.60 21.15 -43.19
C THR A 666 33.16 21.62 -41.83
N GLN A 667 32.29 22.16 -41.01
CA GLN A 667 32.63 22.61 -39.66
C GLN A 667 31.76 21.91 -38.63
N SER A 668 32.38 21.41 -37.56
CA SER A 668 31.65 20.91 -36.39
C SER A 668 31.36 22.09 -35.45
N VAL A 669 30.11 22.19 -35.06
CA VAL A 669 29.63 23.14 -34.06
C VAL A 669 29.03 22.39 -32.88
N THR A 670 29.53 22.72 -31.69
CA THR A 670 29.03 22.13 -30.44
C THR A 670 28.24 23.17 -29.67
N LEU A 671 27.06 22.84 -29.27
CA LEU A 671 26.28 23.60 -28.30
C LEU A 671 26.30 22.89 -26.95
N THR A 672 26.59 23.58 -25.88
CA THR A 672 26.40 23.18 -24.51
C THR A 672 25.28 24.00 -23.91
N VAL A 673 24.29 23.35 -23.32
CA VAL A 673 23.17 23.99 -22.59
C VAL A 673 23.19 23.58 -21.13
N THR A 674 22.64 24.43 -20.25
CA THR A 674 22.49 24.14 -18.83
C THR A 674 21.04 24.37 -18.37
N ARG A 675 20.63 23.61 -17.38
CA ARG A 675 19.40 23.85 -16.60
C ARG A 675 19.67 23.44 -15.14
N GLY A 676 19.72 24.44 -14.24
CA GLY A 676 20.24 24.26 -12.89
C GLY A 676 21.70 23.83 -12.91
N GLU A 677 22.04 22.75 -12.23
CA GLU A 677 23.39 22.17 -12.24
C GLU A 677 23.62 21.19 -13.40
N CYS A 678 22.58 20.87 -14.17
CA CYS A 678 22.64 19.90 -15.26
C CYS A 678 23.14 20.55 -16.56
N SER A 679 23.96 19.81 -17.30
CA SER A 679 24.45 20.24 -18.59
C SER A 679 24.35 19.14 -19.63
N ALA A 680 24.11 19.50 -20.87
CA ALA A 680 24.17 18.60 -22.01
C ALA A 680 24.87 19.29 -23.17
N SER A 681 25.61 18.51 -23.96
CA SER A 681 26.27 19.01 -25.15
C SER A 681 25.90 18.18 -26.37
N LYS A 682 25.71 18.86 -27.50
CA LYS A 682 25.48 18.24 -28.79
C LYS A 682 26.35 18.86 -29.85
N THR A 683 27.04 18.01 -30.57
CA THR A 683 27.87 18.42 -31.72
C THR A 683 27.14 18.06 -33.01
N ILE A 684 27.05 19.00 -33.92
CA ILE A 684 26.52 18.83 -35.27
C ILE A 684 27.56 19.18 -36.30
N SER A 685 27.43 18.60 -37.49
CA SER A 685 28.26 18.89 -38.66
C SER A 685 27.50 19.79 -39.60
N ILE A 686 28.12 20.96 -39.93
CA ILE A 686 27.56 21.87 -40.91
C ILE A 686 28.44 21.81 -42.17
N THR A 687 27.83 21.43 -43.29
CA THR A 687 28.53 21.35 -44.60
C THR A 687 28.12 22.57 -45.45
N ALA A 688 29.05 23.50 -45.61
CA ALA A 688 28.89 24.61 -46.52
C ALA A 688 29.31 24.19 -47.94
N GLN A 689 28.47 24.39 -48.92
CA GLN A 689 28.75 24.12 -50.32
C GLN A 689 28.47 25.33 -51.20
N VAL A 690 29.17 25.39 -52.32
CA VAL A 690 28.88 26.40 -53.35
C VAL A 690 27.55 26.02 -54.00
N CYS A 691 26.55 26.86 -53.85
CA CYS A 691 25.27 26.67 -54.52
C CYS A 691 25.31 27.45 -55.84
N ASP A 692 25.77 26.79 -56.90
CA ASP A 692 25.71 27.32 -58.28
C ASP A 692 24.29 27.13 -58.82
N GLY A 693 23.49 28.16 -58.74
CA GLY A 693 22.14 28.10 -59.34
C GLY A 693 21.46 29.45 -59.25
N ILE A 694 21.34 30.12 -60.39
CA ILE A 694 20.30 31.12 -60.60
C ILE A 694 18.95 30.36 -60.55
N THR A 695 18.42 30.23 -59.37
CA THR A 695 17.00 30.01 -59.20
C THR A 695 16.39 31.36 -58.86
N GLU A 696 15.47 31.81 -59.76
CA GLU A 696 14.52 32.86 -59.35
C GLU A 696 13.97 32.51 -57.96
N PRO A 697 13.70 33.49 -57.10
CA PRO A 697 13.17 33.22 -55.78
C PRO A 697 11.83 32.48 -55.95
N THR A 698 11.87 31.17 -55.86
CA THR A 698 10.67 30.37 -55.63
C THR A 698 10.13 30.84 -54.28
N ALA A 699 8.89 31.34 -54.27
CA ALA A 699 8.19 31.74 -53.09
C ALA A 699 8.40 30.65 -52.03
N THR A 700 8.94 31.06 -50.87
CA THR A 700 9.17 30.13 -49.76
C THR A 700 7.93 29.36 -49.47
N ALA A 701 8.04 28.00 -49.47
CA ALA A 701 6.91 27.13 -49.19
C ALA A 701 6.28 27.50 -47.84
N MET A 702 4.95 27.53 -47.79
CA MET A 702 4.26 27.79 -46.51
C MET A 702 4.50 26.64 -45.57
N SER A 703 4.58 26.89 -44.28
CA SER A 703 4.73 25.88 -43.24
C SER A 703 3.87 26.20 -42.04
N LEU A 704 3.59 25.18 -41.25
CA LEU A 704 2.76 25.23 -40.04
C LEU A 704 3.62 24.88 -38.82
N TYR A 705 3.57 25.74 -37.78
CA TYR A 705 4.23 25.42 -36.52
C TYR A 705 3.44 25.99 -35.32
N PRO A 706 3.29 25.24 -34.21
CA PRO A 706 3.63 23.80 -34.07
C PRO A 706 2.69 22.93 -34.93
N ASN A 707 3.17 21.76 -35.36
CA ASN A 707 2.36 20.75 -36.01
C ASN A 707 2.98 19.37 -35.72
N PRO A 708 2.41 18.55 -34.83
CA PRO A 708 1.07 18.70 -34.20
C PRO A 708 0.88 19.95 -33.35
N ALA A 709 -0.35 20.42 -33.25
CA ALA A 709 -0.73 21.62 -32.51
C ALA A 709 -1.85 21.34 -31.50
N SER A 710 -1.76 21.89 -30.29
CA SER A 710 -2.83 21.84 -29.30
C SER A 710 -3.89 22.92 -29.59
N ASP A 711 -3.73 24.16 -29.17
CA ASP A 711 -4.76 25.19 -29.29
C ASP A 711 -4.49 26.25 -30.36
N MET A 712 -3.25 26.38 -30.79
CA MET A 712 -2.84 27.39 -31.75
C MET A 712 -1.85 26.84 -32.76
N VAL A 713 -1.95 27.27 -34.00
CA VAL A 713 -0.95 27.03 -35.07
C VAL A 713 -0.64 28.32 -35.80
N THR A 714 0.61 28.52 -36.14
CA THR A 714 1.07 29.69 -36.90
C THR A 714 1.53 29.27 -38.29
N ILE A 715 1.09 30.00 -39.32
CA ILE A 715 1.51 29.85 -40.69
C ILE A 715 2.79 30.71 -40.90
N PHE A 716 3.82 30.10 -41.45
CA PHE A 716 5.07 30.78 -41.82
C PHE A 716 5.21 30.71 -43.35
N GLY A 717 5.66 31.81 -43.93
CA GLY A 717 5.92 31.93 -45.36
C GLY A 717 5.48 33.26 -45.91
N ASP A 718 6.01 33.65 -47.05
CA ASP A 718 5.78 34.96 -47.66
C ASP A 718 4.53 34.96 -48.56
N GLY A 719 3.83 36.11 -48.60
CA GLY A 719 2.69 36.31 -49.48
C GLY A 719 1.39 35.68 -49.00
N PHE A 720 1.24 35.42 -47.70
CA PHE A 720 0.01 34.95 -47.09
C PHE A 720 -1.13 35.97 -47.23
N VAL A 721 -2.30 35.54 -47.65
CA VAL A 721 -3.53 36.32 -47.74
C VAL A 721 -4.63 35.80 -46.84
N SER A 722 -4.88 34.50 -46.92
CA SER A 722 -5.91 33.86 -46.11
C SER A 722 -5.69 32.35 -45.98
N ALA A 723 -6.24 31.76 -44.92
CA ALA A 723 -6.26 30.33 -44.72
C ALA A 723 -7.69 29.83 -44.45
N THR A 724 -7.94 28.60 -44.90
CA THR A 724 -9.22 27.88 -44.66
C THR A 724 -8.87 26.52 -44.06
N VAL A 725 -9.38 26.25 -42.86
CA VAL A 725 -9.27 24.93 -42.21
C VAL A 725 -10.41 24.05 -42.67
N ILE A 726 -10.09 22.86 -43.13
CA ILE A 726 -11.01 21.89 -43.75
C ILE A 726 -10.85 20.54 -43.04
N ASP A 727 -11.94 19.87 -42.71
CA ASP A 727 -11.90 18.50 -42.19
C ASP A 727 -11.62 17.48 -43.32
N ILE A 728 -11.31 16.25 -42.94
CA ILE A 728 -11.00 15.16 -43.89
C ILE A 728 -12.17 14.83 -44.82
N SER A 729 -13.39 15.30 -44.56
CA SER A 729 -14.59 15.17 -45.42
C SER A 729 -14.71 16.30 -46.44
N GLY A 730 -13.81 17.30 -46.39
CA GLY A 730 -13.81 18.47 -47.28
C GLY A 730 -14.69 19.62 -46.80
N ARG A 731 -15.25 19.55 -45.57
CA ARG A 731 -16.08 20.60 -45.00
C ARG A 731 -15.21 21.72 -44.41
N THR A 732 -15.46 22.95 -44.79
CA THR A 732 -14.83 24.14 -44.21
C THR A 732 -15.29 24.34 -42.76
N LEU A 733 -14.33 24.43 -41.84
CA LEU A 733 -14.57 24.66 -40.42
C LEU A 733 -14.27 26.09 -40.00
N LEU A 734 -13.21 26.69 -40.55
CA LEU A 734 -12.75 28.02 -40.19
C LEU A 734 -12.15 28.71 -41.43
N ARG A 735 -12.31 30.02 -41.54
CA ARG A 735 -11.57 30.91 -42.47
C ARG A 735 -10.95 32.06 -41.70
N THR A 736 -9.71 32.39 -42.03
CA THR A 736 -9.01 33.49 -41.37
C THR A 736 -8.05 34.20 -42.33
N THR A 737 -7.81 35.47 -42.05
CA THR A 737 -6.76 36.28 -42.68
C THR A 737 -5.60 36.54 -41.72
N ALA A 738 -5.64 35.96 -40.53
CA ALA A 738 -4.51 35.98 -39.59
C ALA A 738 -3.62 34.76 -39.81
N MET A 739 -2.30 34.97 -39.70
CA MET A 739 -1.31 33.89 -39.77
C MET A 739 -1.40 32.94 -38.59
N GLN A 740 -1.95 33.40 -37.47
CA GLN A 740 -2.15 32.58 -36.28
C GLN A 740 -3.59 32.12 -36.21
N ILE A 741 -3.79 30.83 -36.08
CA ILE A 741 -5.10 30.17 -36.12
C ILE A 741 -5.39 29.55 -34.75
N ASP A 742 -6.50 29.97 -34.15
CA ASP A 742 -7.03 29.34 -32.94
C ASP A 742 -7.75 28.02 -33.30
N LEU A 743 -7.27 26.95 -32.72
CA LEU A 743 -7.77 25.58 -32.91
C LEU A 743 -8.59 25.07 -31.72
N SER A 744 -8.75 25.88 -30.65
CA SER A 744 -9.40 25.44 -29.39
C SER A 744 -10.85 24.92 -29.60
N GLY A 745 -11.52 25.40 -30.64
CA GLY A 745 -12.86 24.92 -31.03
C GLY A 745 -12.90 23.66 -31.86
N LEU A 746 -11.75 23.07 -32.23
CA LEU A 746 -11.65 21.86 -33.05
C LEU A 746 -11.37 20.64 -32.17
N ARG A 747 -11.92 19.51 -32.53
CA ARG A 747 -11.61 18.23 -31.86
C ARG A 747 -10.22 17.73 -32.28
N PRO A 748 -9.54 16.91 -31.44
CA PRO A 748 -8.34 16.20 -31.86
C PRO A 748 -8.56 15.43 -33.18
N GLY A 749 -7.59 15.52 -34.09
CA GLY A 749 -7.70 14.88 -35.38
C GLY A 749 -6.88 15.52 -36.50
N GLU A 750 -7.00 15.01 -37.72
CA GLU A 750 -6.29 15.53 -38.91
C GLU A 750 -7.18 16.52 -39.69
N TYR A 751 -6.57 17.61 -40.10
CA TYR A 751 -7.19 18.68 -40.87
C TYR A 751 -6.30 19.10 -42.04
N ILE A 752 -6.86 19.78 -43.01
CA ILE A 752 -6.14 20.42 -44.10
C ILE A 752 -6.29 21.93 -43.96
N ILE A 753 -5.18 22.64 -43.99
CA ILE A 753 -5.17 24.10 -44.09
C ILE A 753 -4.87 24.48 -45.51
N LYS A 754 -5.88 25.00 -46.20
CA LYS A 754 -5.72 25.58 -47.54
C LYS A 754 -5.35 27.04 -47.42
N ILE A 755 -4.14 27.39 -47.83
CA ILE A 755 -3.57 28.73 -47.78
C ILE A 755 -3.68 29.37 -49.16
N THR A 756 -4.12 30.63 -49.20
CA THR A 756 -4.16 31.45 -50.41
C THR A 756 -3.07 32.49 -50.34
N ARG A 757 -2.25 32.58 -51.38
CA ARG A 757 -1.19 33.56 -51.51
C ARG A 757 -1.65 34.83 -52.26
N ILE A 758 -0.85 35.91 -52.15
CA ILE A 758 -1.10 37.16 -52.87
C ILE A 758 -1.04 36.99 -54.38
N THR A 759 -0.39 35.94 -54.90
CA THR A 759 -0.36 35.53 -56.28
C THR A 759 -1.68 34.89 -56.77
N GLY A 760 -2.59 34.58 -55.83
CA GLY A 760 -3.82 33.85 -56.10
C GLY A 760 -3.65 32.29 -56.08
N GLU A 761 -2.42 31.82 -55.93
CA GLU A 761 -2.12 30.39 -55.79
C GLU A 761 -2.60 29.86 -54.44
N THR A 762 -3.00 28.59 -54.40
CA THR A 762 -3.37 27.94 -53.15
C THR A 762 -2.46 26.75 -52.83
N GLU A 763 -2.10 26.61 -51.56
CA GLU A 763 -1.26 25.54 -51.07
C GLU A 763 -2.03 24.82 -49.91
N ASP A 764 -2.04 23.48 -49.95
CA ASP A 764 -2.72 22.67 -48.95
C ASP A 764 -1.69 22.04 -48.01
N LEU A 765 -1.78 22.35 -46.71
CA LEU A 765 -0.90 21.82 -45.67
C LEU A 765 -1.69 20.92 -44.72
N LYS A 766 -1.10 19.80 -44.34
CA LYS A 766 -1.66 18.93 -43.32
C LYS A 766 -1.43 19.50 -41.93
N LEU A 767 -2.48 19.57 -41.11
CA LEU A 767 -2.44 19.92 -39.70
C LEU A 767 -2.91 18.71 -38.88
N VAL A 768 -2.19 18.42 -37.82
CA VAL A 768 -2.58 17.47 -36.78
C VAL A 768 -2.91 18.27 -35.52
N LYS A 769 -4.15 18.14 -35.03
CA LYS A 769 -4.62 18.70 -33.75
C LYS A 769 -4.56 17.59 -32.68
N GLU A 770 -3.86 17.85 -31.58
CA GLU A 770 -3.84 17.00 -30.38
C GLU A 770 -4.91 17.38 -29.39
#